data_dd9467670d5385e7ea621dc48a06e9a9
#
_entry.id   dd9467670d5385e7ea621dc48a06e9a9
#
_cell.length_a   1.000
_cell.length_b   1.000
_cell.length_c   1.000
_cell.angle_alpha   90.00
_cell.angle_beta   90.00
_cell.angle_gamma   90.00
#
_symmetry.space_group_name_H-M   'P 1'
#
loop_
_entity.id
_entity.type
_entity.pdbx_description
1 polymer ?
#
loop_
_entity_poly.entity_id
_entity_poly.type
_entity_poly.pdbx_seq_one_letter_code
_entity_poly.pdbx_strand_id
1 'polypeptide(L)'
;MRGWLLDAYVQGSRAVLWVKGEDGSMLRLTDGYTPFFHVEAREGVDEDDLLYRLSDCREVRSARAETRLTSLEHGRPRRLVRVEAHGTEGFRDLVASIERNACVSRVYNAGMRHVQRYLFTRLPIEPSSRVLVSHEGERLMGMERLDDWNELAPPPFSLFYFSPLYSPSEDGAMAVTGVATRFRGERREFASMGGFAEYLREADPDLLSCPKCDRVAYPALRAAFSEGGAPFDLGRCADRDQVRAQGSLAGRVILGDIFYGFDSDEWGIAGLVERTRFSFAPMGLSTRWLSNKSIDSRNCYVLLQRGYAIPKEEFFEEARPLRALSERDRGGITITPEAGRLHKNVAALDFDSQYPNIILRNNLSYESPSGGAGGLGVLPTVVGPWLERRLHLKNVKRTLAAGTAKRLYCEQRVDALKMVLVTIYGISGCCRNRFGNVVAFEEINKRSRGCMLKAKAVAESRGFHIVYSNVDSLFLSREGASGTDYEALAAEIAAGTGMPMSLDKHFRFMAFLPLKRDPSSSALNHYFGLTYDGKVEARGIELRRSDTPEFVRSFQERLIRSVLDHANVEDVLTEGVGRGMELLRSATERVRRGDVHPEELVIRRRLGKAVGAYTASVAQRSAALQLLHAGKGLEVGDDVPFIYTDHGNPNPLCRVRAPELFSGSYDREMYVRLLEEAASTVWRGMGAHPAGDASSTPTLERWIGRA
;
A
#
# COMPACT_ATOMS: atom_id res chain seq x y z
N MET A 1 17.52 26.48 -14.44
CA MET A 1 17.66 25.94 -13.08
C MET A 1 17.46 24.42 -13.10
N ARG A 2 18.26 23.64 -12.36
CA ARG A 2 18.00 22.21 -12.12
C ARG A 2 17.35 22.01 -10.76
N GLY A 3 16.41 21.08 -10.65
CA GLY A 3 15.71 20.82 -9.42
C GLY A 3 14.70 19.71 -9.55
N TRP A 4 13.72 19.65 -8.64
CA TRP A 4 12.62 18.67 -8.62
C TRP A 4 11.28 19.39 -8.57
N LEU A 5 10.32 18.93 -9.38
CA LEU A 5 8.94 19.42 -9.36
C LEU A 5 8.25 18.96 -8.06
N LEU A 6 8.29 19.79 -7.02
CA LEU A 6 7.73 19.47 -5.70
C LEU A 6 6.21 19.35 -5.75
N ASP A 7 5.55 20.36 -6.31
CA ASP A 7 4.09 20.47 -6.30
C ASP A 7 3.56 21.20 -7.53
N ALA A 8 2.30 20.94 -7.88
CA ALA A 8 1.58 21.61 -8.93
C ALA A 8 0.09 21.72 -8.56
N TYR A 9 -0.52 22.86 -8.81
CA TYR A 9 -1.96 23.06 -8.66
C TYR A 9 -2.49 24.09 -9.66
N VAL A 10 -3.80 24.17 -9.78
CA VAL A 10 -4.47 25.13 -10.69
C VAL A 10 -5.36 26.05 -9.87
N GLN A 11 -5.25 27.36 -10.16
CA GLN A 11 -6.02 28.40 -9.54
C GLN A 11 -6.57 29.34 -10.65
N GLY A 12 -7.89 29.41 -10.79
CA GLY A 12 -8.52 30.16 -11.85
C GLY A 12 -8.09 29.72 -13.25
N SER A 13 -7.41 30.58 -13.98
CA SER A 13 -6.86 30.32 -15.31
C SER A 13 -5.33 30.13 -15.32
N ARG A 14 -4.72 29.83 -14.17
CA ARG A 14 -3.27 29.65 -14.03
C ARG A 14 -2.95 28.31 -13.38
N ALA A 15 -1.95 27.64 -13.91
CA ALA A 15 -1.24 26.57 -13.21
C ALA A 15 -0.09 27.18 -12.40
N VAL A 16 0.08 26.75 -11.17
CA VAL A 16 1.17 27.12 -10.27
C VAL A 16 2.03 25.89 -10.01
N LEU A 17 3.33 26.05 -10.17
CA LEU A 17 4.33 25.00 -10.05
C LEU A 17 5.36 25.40 -9.01
N TRP A 18 5.76 24.46 -8.16
CA TRP A 18 6.81 24.68 -7.18
C TRP A 18 7.98 23.74 -7.45
N VAL A 19 9.16 24.29 -7.62
CA VAL A 19 10.38 23.55 -7.94
C VAL A 19 11.39 23.77 -6.83
N LYS A 20 11.87 22.65 -6.26
CA LYS A 20 12.99 22.63 -5.31
C LYS A 20 14.29 22.55 -6.09
N GLY A 21 15.12 23.57 -6.00
CA GLY A 21 16.44 23.61 -6.64
C GLY A 21 17.45 22.66 -6.01
N GLU A 22 18.46 22.26 -6.78
CA GLU A 22 19.61 21.50 -6.28
C GLU A 22 20.41 22.26 -5.21
N ASP A 23 20.38 23.59 -5.24
CA ASP A 23 20.95 24.50 -4.25
C ASP A 23 20.09 24.69 -2.99
N GLY A 24 18.94 24.02 -2.92
CA GLY A 24 17.98 24.16 -1.83
C GLY A 24 17.00 25.32 -1.98
N SER A 25 17.12 26.16 -3.00
CA SER A 25 16.18 27.24 -3.28
C SER A 25 14.78 26.71 -3.61
N MET A 26 13.76 27.55 -3.42
CA MET A 26 12.39 27.23 -3.81
C MET A 26 11.93 28.24 -4.86
N LEU A 27 11.51 27.73 -6.02
CA LEU A 27 11.04 28.52 -7.13
C LEU A 27 9.54 28.32 -7.33
N ARG A 28 8.78 29.41 -7.31
CA ARG A 28 7.38 29.45 -7.70
C ARG A 28 7.27 29.87 -9.15
N LEU A 29 6.53 29.08 -9.95
CA LEU A 29 6.31 29.33 -11.36
C LEU A 29 4.84 29.34 -11.70
N THR A 30 4.47 30.11 -12.72
CA THR A 30 3.10 30.17 -13.24
C THR A 30 3.09 29.90 -14.74
N ASP A 31 2.06 29.17 -15.20
CA ASP A 31 1.75 28.95 -16.61
C ASP A 31 0.25 29.17 -16.88
N GLY A 32 -0.09 29.50 -18.12
CA GLY A 32 -1.49 29.65 -18.53
C GLY A 32 -2.22 28.30 -18.56
N TYR A 33 -3.45 28.28 -18.06
CA TYR A 33 -4.31 27.12 -18.09
C TYR A 33 -5.73 27.48 -18.50
N THR A 34 -6.26 26.75 -19.49
CA THR A 34 -7.66 26.86 -19.90
C THR A 34 -8.37 25.54 -19.62
N PRO A 35 -9.33 25.49 -18.70
CA PRO A 35 -10.10 24.27 -18.44
C PRO A 35 -10.91 23.88 -19.68
N PHE A 36 -10.95 22.59 -19.99
CA PHE A 36 -11.71 22.07 -21.13
C PHE A 36 -12.35 20.71 -20.82
N PHE A 37 -13.37 20.40 -21.61
CA PHE A 37 -14.00 19.09 -21.70
C PHE A 37 -14.52 18.85 -23.12
N HIS A 38 -15.00 17.64 -23.42
CA HIS A 38 -15.55 17.33 -24.74
C HIS A 38 -17.02 16.93 -24.61
N VAL A 39 -17.80 17.26 -25.60
CA VAL A 39 -19.24 17.01 -25.68
C VAL A 39 -19.52 16.17 -26.93
N GLU A 40 -20.28 15.10 -26.77
CA GLU A 40 -20.79 14.25 -27.86
C GLU A 40 -22.25 14.64 -28.14
N ALA A 41 -22.55 14.90 -29.40
CA ALA A 41 -23.91 15.14 -29.84
C ALA A 41 -24.77 13.88 -29.69
N ARG A 42 -26.06 14.04 -29.39
CA ARG A 42 -27.00 12.93 -29.42
C ARG A 42 -27.27 12.51 -30.87
N GLU A 43 -27.57 11.25 -31.06
CA GLU A 43 -27.95 10.73 -32.37
C GLU A 43 -29.12 11.52 -33.01
N GLY A 44 -28.94 11.96 -34.26
CA GLY A 44 -29.89 12.80 -34.95
C GLY A 44 -29.72 14.32 -34.68
N VAL A 45 -28.79 14.75 -33.86
CA VAL A 45 -28.45 16.18 -33.65
C VAL A 45 -27.29 16.53 -34.58
N ASP A 46 -27.43 17.63 -35.31
CA ASP A 46 -26.33 18.17 -36.12
C ASP A 46 -25.21 18.69 -35.20
N GLU A 47 -24.01 18.18 -35.42
CA GLU A 47 -22.82 18.52 -34.64
C GLU A 47 -22.40 19.99 -34.83
N ASP A 48 -22.63 20.56 -36.00
CA ASP A 48 -22.29 21.95 -36.29
C ASP A 48 -23.31 22.92 -35.63
N ASP A 49 -24.59 22.52 -35.55
CA ASP A 49 -25.58 23.26 -34.74
C ASP A 49 -25.25 23.24 -33.24
N LEU A 50 -24.85 22.05 -32.72
CA LEU A 50 -24.39 21.95 -31.33
C LEU A 50 -23.15 22.81 -31.09
N LEU A 51 -22.18 22.80 -32.01
CA LEU A 51 -20.98 23.64 -31.93
C LEU A 51 -21.33 25.12 -31.88
N TYR A 52 -22.23 25.58 -32.79
CA TYR A 52 -22.68 26.95 -32.83
C TYR A 52 -23.34 27.38 -31.51
N ARG A 53 -24.29 26.59 -31.00
CA ARG A 53 -24.98 26.87 -29.74
C ARG A 53 -24.03 26.93 -28.54
N LEU A 54 -23.04 26.01 -28.47
CA LEU A 54 -22.04 26.02 -27.41
C LEU A 54 -21.09 27.20 -27.51
N SER A 55 -20.79 27.68 -28.74
CA SER A 55 -19.93 28.83 -28.96
C SER A 55 -20.61 30.15 -28.57
N ASP A 56 -21.94 30.19 -28.59
CA ASP A 56 -22.75 31.37 -28.20
C ASP A 56 -23.04 31.43 -26.69
N CYS A 57 -22.68 30.40 -25.92
CA CYS A 57 -22.85 30.38 -24.47
C CYS A 57 -21.86 31.34 -23.77
N ARG A 58 -22.37 32.24 -22.94
CA ARG A 58 -21.57 33.24 -22.21
C ARG A 58 -20.49 32.63 -21.32
N GLU A 59 -20.77 31.46 -20.73
CA GLU A 59 -19.88 30.71 -19.84
C GLU A 59 -18.77 29.97 -20.60
N VAL A 60 -18.90 29.86 -21.92
CA VAL A 60 -17.93 29.18 -22.81
C VAL A 60 -16.96 30.21 -23.38
N ARG A 61 -15.69 30.01 -23.17
CA ARG A 61 -14.62 30.84 -23.72
C ARG A 61 -14.45 30.61 -25.23
N SER A 62 -14.46 29.32 -25.62
CA SER A 62 -14.38 28.90 -27.01
C SER A 62 -14.90 27.45 -27.16
N ALA A 63 -15.43 27.16 -28.33
CA ALA A 63 -15.77 25.80 -28.72
C ALA A 63 -15.19 25.48 -30.10
N ARG A 64 -14.76 24.24 -30.30
CA ARG A 64 -14.27 23.76 -31.61
C ARG A 64 -14.48 22.27 -31.78
N ALA A 65 -14.62 21.82 -33.02
CA ALA A 65 -14.71 20.41 -33.32
C ALA A 65 -13.33 19.73 -33.20
N GLU A 66 -13.27 18.56 -32.55
CA GLU A 66 -12.11 17.70 -32.47
C GLU A 66 -12.51 16.24 -32.68
N THR A 67 -11.68 15.48 -33.40
CA THR A 67 -11.89 14.04 -33.55
C THR A 67 -11.15 13.28 -32.45
N ARG A 68 -11.86 12.43 -31.70
CA ARG A 68 -11.33 11.64 -30.60
C ARG A 68 -11.84 10.20 -30.61
N LEU A 69 -11.09 9.28 -30.02
CA LEU A 69 -11.55 7.94 -29.71
C LEU A 69 -12.38 7.98 -28.42
N THR A 70 -13.57 7.37 -28.41
CA THR A 70 -14.50 7.42 -27.26
C THR A 70 -14.74 6.07 -26.60
N SER A 71 -14.38 4.97 -27.26
CA SER A 71 -14.54 3.60 -26.77
C SER A 71 -13.26 2.82 -26.92
N LEU A 72 -12.90 2.06 -25.89
CA LEU A 72 -11.78 1.12 -25.95
C LEU A 72 -12.08 -0.11 -26.82
N GLU A 73 -13.35 -0.56 -26.85
CA GLU A 73 -13.75 -1.77 -27.56
C GLU A 73 -13.81 -1.59 -29.09
N HIS A 74 -14.23 -0.43 -29.54
CA HIS A 74 -14.53 -0.22 -30.96
C HIS A 74 -13.54 0.65 -31.72
N GLY A 75 -12.66 1.37 -31.00
CA GLY A 75 -11.56 2.13 -31.58
C GLY A 75 -11.93 3.14 -32.67
N ARG A 76 -13.22 3.46 -32.84
CA ARG A 76 -13.71 4.35 -33.91
C ARG A 76 -13.61 5.80 -33.50
N PRO A 77 -12.96 6.65 -34.31
CA PRO A 77 -12.93 8.09 -34.07
C PRO A 77 -14.35 8.66 -34.16
N ARG A 78 -14.67 9.57 -33.24
CA ARG A 78 -15.90 10.36 -33.26
C ARG A 78 -15.56 11.85 -33.27
N ARG A 79 -16.35 12.62 -33.93
CA ARG A 79 -16.28 14.07 -33.90
C ARG A 79 -16.96 14.55 -32.61
N LEU A 80 -16.23 15.29 -31.80
CA LEU A 80 -16.70 15.85 -30.54
C LEU A 80 -16.54 17.37 -30.57
N VAL A 81 -17.32 18.07 -29.76
CA VAL A 81 -17.10 19.50 -29.51
C VAL A 81 -16.22 19.66 -28.28
N ARG A 82 -15.01 20.17 -28.46
CA ARG A 82 -14.18 20.63 -27.35
C ARG A 82 -14.69 21.99 -26.86
N VAL A 83 -15.07 22.06 -25.60
CA VAL A 83 -15.53 23.25 -24.90
C VAL A 83 -14.47 23.73 -23.94
N GLU A 84 -14.06 24.97 -24.05
CA GLU A 84 -13.11 25.63 -23.16
C GLU A 84 -13.84 26.63 -22.27
N ALA A 85 -13.62 26.57 -20.96
CA ALA A 85 -14.18 27.50 -20.00
C ALA A 85 -13.23 28.66 -19.70
N HIS A 86 -13.74 29.80 -19.21
CA HIS A 86 -12.92 30.96 -18.85
C HIS A 86 -11.94 30.67 -17.71
N GLY A 87 -12.31 29.82 -16.76
CA GLY A 87 -11.50 29.44 -15.61
C GLY A 87 -12.07 28.23 -14.87
N THR A 88 -11.52 27.95 -13.71
CA THR A 88 -11.98 26.83 -12.87
C THR A 88 -13.24 27.12 -12.09
N GLU A 89 -13.56 28.39 -11.88
CA GLU A 89 -14.80 28.84 -11.22
C GLU A 89 -16.01 28.54 -12.10
N GLY A 90 -17.08 28.01 -11.52
CA GLY A 90 -18.30 27.63 -12.27
C GLY A 90 -18.12 26.47 -13.25
N PHE A 91 -16.90 25.89 -13.42
CA PHE A 91 -16.65 24.82 -14.38
C PHE A 91 -17.55 23.59 -14.16
N ARG A 92 -17.80 23.21 -12.91
CA ARG A 92 -18.68 22.07 -12.60
C ARG A 92 -20.12 22.35 -12.97
N ASP A 93 -20.58 23.55 -12.73
CA ASP A 93 -21.96 23.97 -13.05
C ASP A 93 -22.16 24.04 -14.55
N LEU A 94 -21.19 24.59 -15.29
CA LEU A 94 -21.16 24.57 -16.75
C LEU A 94 -21.25 23.16 -17.32
N VAL A 95 -20.41 22.25 -16.84
CA VAL A 95 -20.44 20.84 -17.25
C VAL A 95 -21.80 20.21 -16.95
N ALA A 96 -22.35 20.41 -15.74
CA ALA A 96 -23.63 19.84 -15.34
C ALA A 96 -24.82 20.44 -16.13
N SER A 97 -24.73 21.70 -16.51
CA SER A 97 -25.75 22.37 -17.35
C SER A 97 -25.75 21.80 -18.77
N ILE A 98 -24.55 21.66 -19.39
CA ILE A 98 -24.41 21.10 -20.72
C ILE A 98 -24.82 19.63 -20.76
N GLU A 99 -24.47 18.85 -19.76
CA GLU A 99 -24.80 17.43 -19.68
C GLU A 99 -26.32 17.16 -19.61
N ARG A 100 -27.08 18.09 -19.02
CA ARG A 100 -28.55 18.02 -18.97
C ARG A 100 -29.24 18.43 -20.25
N ASN A 101 -28.49 18.98 -21.21
CA ASN A 101 -29.07 19.45 -22.48
C ASN A 101 -29.53 18.25 -23.33
N ALA A 102 -30.73 18.33 -23.89
CA ALA A 102 -31.34 17.27 -24.70
C ALA A 102 -30.53 16.91 -25.95
N CYS A 103 -29.73 17.84 -26.48
CA CYS A 103 -28.86 17.62 -27.65
C CYS A 103 -27.56 16.90 -27.33
N VAL A 104 -27.23 16.70 -26.03
CA VAL A 104 -25.98 16.08 -25.59
C VAL A 104 -26.20 14.61 -25.24
N SER A 105 -25.35 13.75 -25.78
CA SER A 105 -25.32 12.34 -25.45
C SER A 105 -24.41 12.06 -24.24
N ARG A 106 -23.19 12.58 -24.29
CA ARG A 106 -22.17 12.31 -23.26
C ARG A 106 -21.14 13.42 -23.16
N VAL A 107 -20.57 13.56 -21.97
CA VAL A 107 -19.49 14.51 -21.69
C VAL A 107 -18.23 13.75 -21.29
N TYR A 108 -17.09 14.11 -21.87
CA TYR A 108 -15.79 13.48 -21.62
C TYR A 108 -14.80 14.46 -21.02
N ASN A 109 -13.76 13.95 -20.37
CA ASN A 109 -12.67 14.69 -19.73
C ASN A 109 -13.11 15.57 -18.55
N ALA A 110 -14.39 15.66 -18.23
CA ALA A 110 -14.92 16.50 -17.16
C ALA A 110 -14.60 15.97 -15.75
N GLY A 111 -14.47 14.65 -15.59
CA GLY A 111 -14.21 14.00 -14.30
C GLY A 111 -12.77 14.07 -13.79
N MET A 112 -11.81 14.55 -14.60
CA MET A 112 -10.42 14.71 -14.17
C MET A 112 -10.22 15.99 -13.37
N ARG A 113 -9.27 16.00 -12.43
CA ARG A 113 -8.85 17.20 -11.73
C ARG A 113 -8.18 18.19 -12.70
N HIS A 114 -8.32 19.51 -12.48
CA HIS A 114 -7.69 20.52 -13.33
C HIS A 114 -6.17 20.36 -13.41
N VAL A 115 -5.51 20.08 -12.29
CA VAL A 115 -4.06 19.82 -12.28
C VAL A 115 -3.67 18.59 -13.11
N GLN A 116 -4.48 17.53 -13.11
CA GLN A 116 -4.23 16.37 -13.96
C GLN A 116 -4.36 16.73 -15.45
N ARG A 117 -5.44 17.45 -15.84
CA ARG A 117 -5.59 17.92 -17.22
C ARG A 117 -4.41 18.78 -17.67
N TYR A 118 -3.96 19.71 -16.81
CA TYR A 118 -2.78 20.53 -17.09
C TYR A 118 -1.53 19.66 -17.30
N LEU A 119 -1.21 18.80 -16.33
CA LEU A 119 -0.04 17.93 -16.39
C LEU A 119 -0.10 16.95 -17.56
N PHE A 120 -1.28 16.42 -17.90
CA PHE A 120 -1.41 15.43 -18.97
C PHE A 120 -1.33 16.04 -20.37
N THR A 121 -1.71 17.29 -20.54
CA THR A 121 -1.87 17.89 -21.87
C THR A 121 -0.91 19.05 -22.16
N ARG A 122 -0.48 19.78 -21.14
CA ARG A 122 0.40 20.96 -21.30
C ARG A 122 1.82 20.71 -20.83
N LEU A 123 1.98 20.03 -19.68
CA LEU A 123 3.27 19.75 -19.06
C LEU A 123 3.37 18.26 -18.70
N PRO A 124 3.68 17.37 -19.66
CA PRO A 124 3.68 15.91 -19.43
C PRO A 124 4.90 15.45 -18.63
N ILE A 125 5.05 16.01 -17.42
CA ILE A 125 6.12 15.72 -16.46
C ILE A 125 5.48 15.26 -15.16
N GLU A 126 5.87 14.09 -14.70
CA GLU A 126 5.40 13.56 -13.43
C GLU A 126 5.89 14.41 -12.25
N PRO A 127 5.00 14.79 -11.31
CA PRO A 127 5.43 15.44 -10.07
C PRO A 127 6.48 14.60 -9.32
N SER A 128 7.37 15.26 -8.58
CA SER A 128 8.55 14.71 -7.93
C SER A 128 9.67 14.23 -8.88
N SER A 129 9.53 14.46 -10.19
CA SER A 129 10.63 14.20 -11.14
C SER A 129 11.70 15.29 -11.07
N ARG A 130 12.95 14.90 -11.39
CA ARG A 130 14.04 15.84 -11.59
C ARG A 130 13.84 16.58 -12.91
N VAL A 131 14.05 17.89 -12.92
CA VAL A 131 13.72 18.75 -14.06
C VAL A 131 14.80 19.79 -14.33
N LEU A 132 14.92 20.17 -15.60
CA LEU A 132 15.60 21.37 -16.05
C LEU A 132 14.53 22.42 -16.40
N VAL A 133 14.62 23.59 -15.77
CA VAL A 133 13.62 24.66 -15.90
C VAL A 133 14.22 25.91 -16.51
N SER A 134 13.52 26.49 -17.49
CA SER A 134 13.74 27.84 -18.01
C SER A 134 12.54 28.72 -17.65
N HIS A 135 12.78 29.96 -17.17
CA HIS A 135 11.74 30.86 -16.71
C HIS A 135 12.18 32.32 -16.83
N GLU A 136 11.20 33.23 -16.87
CA GLU A 136 11.38 34.68 -16.79
C GLU A 136 10.55 35.18 -15.60
N GLY A 137 11.23 35.61 -14.53
CA GLY A 137 10.58 35.88 -13.27
C GLY A 137 9.82 34.64 -12.77
N GLU A 138 8.53 34.75 -12.50
CA GLU A 138 7.68 33.62 -12.14
C GLU A 138 7.06 32.90 -13.34
N ARG A 139 7.25 33.36 -14.57
CA ARG A 139 6.66 32.77 -15.77
C ARG A 139 7.47 31.57 -16.22
N LEU A 140 6.81 30.43 -16.34
CA LEU A 140 7.40 29.22 -16.95
C LEU A 140 7.60 29.43 -18.45
N MET A 141 8.82 29.26 -18.93
CA MET A 141 9.16 29.29 -20.36
C MET A 141 9.32 27.88 -20.92
N GLY A 142 9.86 26.95 -20.13
CA GLY A 142 10.02 25.55 -20.48
C GLY A 142 10.44 24.71 -19.29
N MET A 143 10.12 23.43 -19.35
CA MET A 143 10.53 22.44 -18.36
C MET A 143 10.78 21.11 -19.05
N GLU A 144 11.91 20.48 -18.78
CA GLU A 144 12.30 19.19 -19.31
C GLU A 144 12.55 18.21 -18.17
N ARG A 145 12.09 16.98 -18.33
CA ARG A 145 12.39 15.90 -17.38
C ARG A 145 13.82 15.42 -17.58
N LEU A 146 14.57 15.34 -16.48
CA LEU A 146 15.90 14.73 -16.44
C LEU A 146 15.79 13.25 -16.05
N ASP A 147 16.77 12.44 -16.47
CA ASP A 147 16.86 11.04 -16.09
C ASP A 147 17.06 10.90 -14.58
N ASP A 148 16.28 10.01 -13.97
CA ASP A 148 16.27 9.75 -12.54
C ASP A 148 16.45 8.24 -12.20
N TRP A 149 16.75 7.42 -13.20
CA TRP A 149 16.92 5.96 -13.03
C TRP A 149 18.10 5.62 -12.13
N ASN A 150 19.18 6.39 -12.26
CA ASN A 150 20.42 6.20 -11.52
C ASN A 150 20.53 7.09 -10.27
N GLU A 151 19.45 7.74 -9.85
CA GLU A 151 19.43 8.47 -8.58
C GLU A 151 19.65 7.51 -7.41
N LEU A 152 20.66 7.79 -6.58
CA LEU A 152 21.00 7.01 -5.38
C LEU A 152 20.72 7.79 -4.07
N ALA A 153 20.03 8.92 -4.18
CA ALA A 153 19.57 9.72 -3.05
C ALA A 153 18.14 10.24 -3.33
N PRO A 154 17.29 10.38 -2.30
CA PRO A 154 15.98 10.98 -2.47
C PRO A 154 16.08 12.44 -2.91
N PRO A 155 15.06 12.98 -3.59
CA PRO A 155 14.92 14.42 -3.73
C PRO A 155 15.11 15.11 -2.37
N PRO A 156 15.73 16.30 -2.32
CA PRO A 156 16.06 16.98 -1.06
C PRO A 156 14.83 17.63 -0.41
N PHE A 157 13.72 16.89 -0.36
CA PHE A 157 12.49 17.33 0.29
C PHE A 157 12.60 17.13 1.79
N SER A 158 12.49 18.22 2.54
CA SER A 158 12.51 18.20 4.00
C SER A 158 11.12 17.83 4.54
N LEU A 159 11.09 16.83 5.43
CA LEU A 159 9.86 16.32 6.03
C LEU A 159 9.74 16.77 7.49
N PHE A 160 8.63 17.42 7.80
CA PHE A 160 8.28 17.96 9.10
C PHE A 160 7.06 17.21 9.66
N TYR A 161 7.22 16.60 10.81
CA TYR A 161 6.13 15.95 11.54
C TYR A 161 5.56 16.90 12.59
N PHE A 162 4.23 16.94 12.70
CA PHE A 162 3.55 17.64 13.77
C PHE A 162 2.31 16.87 14.21
N SER A 163 1.91 17.07 15.48
CA SER A 163 0.72 16.47 16.06
C SER A 163 0.10 17.45 17.03
N PRO A 164 -1.20 17.77 16.92
CA PRO A 164 -1.89 18.54 17.94
C PRO A 164 -1.87 17.79 19.27
N LEU A 165 -1.70 18.55 20.34
CA LEU A 165 -1.86 18.09 21.74
C LEU A 165 -3.27 18.45 22.19
N TYR A 166 -3.95 17.50 22.82
CA TYR A 166 -5.33 17.66 23.24
C TYR A 166 -5.46 17.57 24.75
N SER A 167 -6.36 18.39 25.34
CA SER A 167 -6.82 18.23 26.71
C SER A 167 -8.34 18.36 26.78
N PRO A 168 -9.01 17.69 27.74
CA PRO A 168 -10.44 17.88 27.96
C PRO A 168 -10.72 19.34 28.35
N SER A 169 -11.69 19.97 27.73
CA SER A 169 -12.23 21.26 28.16
C SER A 169 -13.29 21.08 29.25
N GLU A 170 -13.73 22.15 29.90
CA GLU A 170 -14.70 22.10 31.00
C GLU A 170 -16.05 21.47 30.60
N ASP A 171 -16.42 21.55 29.36
CA ASP A 171 -17.63 20.91 28.75
C ASP A 171 -17.39 19.46 28.29
N GLY A 172 -16.20 18.90 28.51
CA GLY A 172 -15.81 17.54 28.14
C GLY A 172 -15.44 17.35 26.64
N ALA A 173 -15.42 18.43 25.86
CA ALA A 173 -14.90 18.41 24.50
C ALA A 173 -13.36 18.38 24.51
N MET A 174 -12.73 17.87 23.45
CA MET A 174 -11.28 17.85 23.31
C MET A 174 -10.80 19.14 22.65
N ALA A 175 -10.12 19.99 23.40
CA ALA A 175 -9.51 21.22 22.89
C ALA A 175 -8.03 21.01 22.56
N VAL A 176 -7.56 21.68 21.50
CA VAL A 176 -6.12 21.71 21.17
C VAL A 176 -5.41 22.67 22.10
N THR A 177 -4.51 22.13 22.92
CA THR A 177 -3.73 22.91 23.91
C THR A 177 -2.31 23.22 23.43
N GLY A 178 -1.88 22.64 22.32
CA GLY A 178 -0.54 22.86 21.79
C GLY A 178 -0.26 22.00 20.57
N VAL A 179 0.97 22.05 20.08
CA VAL A 179 1.44 21.27 18.94
C VAL A 179 2.81 20.69 19.26
N ALA A 180 2.94 19.35 19.20
CA ALA A 180 4.23 18.67 19.24
C ALA A 180 4.79 18.56 17.82
N THR A 181 6.09 18.75 17.65
CA THR A 181 6.78 18.73 16.36
C THR A 181 8.03 17.85 16.38
N ARG A 182 8.39 17.31 15.21
CA ARG A 182 9.67 16.63 14.98
C ARG A 182 10.23 17.03 13.62
N PHE A 183 11.39 17.67 13.62
CA PHE A 183 12.06 18.11 12.40
C PHE A 183 13.58 17.94 12.53
N ARG A 184 14.23 17.32 11.56
CA ARG A 184 15.69 17.04 11.54
C ARG A 184 16.22 16.38 12.84
N GLY A 185 15.41 15.50 13.43
CA GLY A 185 15.76 14.79 14.67
C GLY A 185 15.40 15.54 15.97
N GLU A 186 15.14 16.83 15.92
CA GLU A 186 14.70 17.61 17.07
C GLU A 186 13.22 17.46 17.31
N ARG A 187 12.83 17.39 18.60
CA ARG A 187 11.46 17.44 19.07
C ARG A 187 11.23 18.75 19.83
N ARG A 188 10.13 19.43 19.52
CA ARG A 188 9.70 20.65 20.20
C ARG A 188 8.20 20.61 20.44
N GLU A 189 7.75 21.28 21.51
CA GLU A 189 6.34 21.44 21.82
C GLU A 189 6.02 22.93 21.93
N PHE A 190 4.88 23.33 21.40
CA PHE A 190 4.42 24.72 21.36
C PHE A 190 3.04 24.78 22.01
N ALA A 191 2.92 25.55 23.08
CA ALA A 191 1.63 25.83 23.72
C ALA A 191 0.80 26.89 22.97
N SER A 192 1.41 27.69 22.08
CA SER A 192 0.70 28.68 21.29
C SER A 192 0.74 28.39 19.80
N MET A 193 -0.37 28.62 19.12
CA MET A 193 -0.47 28.47 17.66
C MET A 193 0.45 29.46 16.90
N GLY A 194 0.65 30.66 17.48
CA GLY A 194 1.59 31.65 16.94
C GLY A 194 3.04 31.18 16.94
N GLY A 195 3.50 30.64 18.08
CA GLY A 195 4.86 30.07 18.18
C GLY A 195 5.09 28.87 17.27
N PHE A 196 4.10 27.99 17.13
CA PHE A 196 4.14 26.91 16.12
C PHE A 196 4.26 27.45 14.70
N ALA A 197 3.44 28.44 14.32
CA ALA A 197 3.47 29.03 12.97
C ALA A 197 4.79 29.75 12.67
N GLU A 198 5.39 30.41 13.69
CA GLU A 198 6.69 31.05 13.56
C GLU A 198 7.80 30.03 13.34
N TYR A 199 7.83 28.97 14.15
CA TYR A 199 8.80 27.88 13.97
C TYR A 199 8.63 27.17 12.62
N LEU A 200 7.40 26.96 12.13
CA LEU A 200 7.18 26.36 10.82
C LEU A 200 7.70 27.26 9.69
N ARG A 201 7.62 28.58 9.84
CA ARG A 201 8.19 29.54 8.86
C ARG A 201 9.73 29.55 8.90
N GLU A 202 10.34 29.51 10.08
CA GLU A 202 11.80 29.42 10.24
C GLU A 202 12.37 28.10 9.72
N ALA A 203 11.71 27.00 10.05
CA ALA A 203 12.13 25.64 9.62
C ALA A 203 11.99 25.44 8.11
N ASP A 204 11.08 26.16 7.48
CA ASP A 204 10.73 26.13 6.06
C ASP A 204 10.73 24.74 5.41
N PRO A 205 9.97 23.77 5.93
CA PRO A 205 9.93 22.43 5.38
C PRO A 205 9.15 22.37 4.04
N ASP A 206 9.43 21.34 3.25
CA ASP A 206 8.75 21.08 1.97
C ASP A 206 7.50 20.22 2.15
N LEU A 207 7.60 19.19 3.00
CA LEU A 207 6.54 18.23 3.28
C LEU A 207 6.11 18.31 4.75
N LEU A 208 4.81 18.28 4.97
CA LEU A 208 4.18 18.26 6.29
C LEU A 208 3.48 16.92 6.48
N SER A 209 3.70 16.26 7.59
CA SER A 209 3.03 15.02 8.00
C SER A 209 2.38 15.17 9.36
N CYS A 210 1.15 14.71 9.48
CA CYS A 210 0.38 14.77 10.70
C CYS A 210 -0.50 13.52 10.80
N PRO A 211 -0.55 12.85 11.95
CA PRO A 211 -1.48 11.74 12.16
C PRO A 211 -2.93 12.19 12.00
N LYS A 212 -3.74 11.42 11.26
CA LYS A 212 -5.15 11.74 11.00
C LYS A 212 -5.37 13.14 10.48
N CYS A 213 -4.49 13.57 9.57
CA CYS A 213 -4.41 14.95 9.10
C CYS A 213 -5.75 15.49 8.63
N ASP A 214 -6.36 14.85 7.64
CA ASP A 214 -7.54 15.39 6.95
C ASP A 214 -8.81 15.40 7.81
N ARG A 215 -8.96 14.38 8.67
CA ARG A 215 -10.20 14.17 9.43
C ARG A 215 -10.21 14.80 10.81
N VAL A 216 -9.06 14.84 11.47
CA VAL A 216 -8.96 15.26 12.88
C VAL A 216 -8.02 16.44 13.05
N ALA A 217 -6.73 16.26 12.73
CA ALA A 217 -5.71 17.21 13.13
C ALA A 217 -5.81 18.57 12.39
N TYR A 218 -6.02 18.56 11.08
CA TYR A 218 -6.11 19.78 10.30
C TYR A 218 -7.36 20.62 10.65
N PRO A 219 -8.58 20.03 10.77
CA PRO A 219 -9.75 20.76 11.28
C PRO A 219 -9.57 21.30 12.69
N ALA A 220 -9.01 20.50 13.62
CA ALA A 220 -8.79 20.91 15.01
C ALA A 220 -7.78 22.06 15.12
N LEU A 221 -6.66 21.97 14.39
CA LEU A 221 -5.67 23.06 14.32
C LEU A 221 -6.29 24.34 13.77
N ARG A 222 -7.09 24.23 12.71
CA ARG A 222 -7.75 25.39 12.12
C ARG A 222 -8.68 26.09 13.11
N ALA A 223 -9.42 25.30 13.91
CA ALA A 223 -10.26 25.86 14.99
C ALA A 223 -9.39 26.57 16.04
N ALA A 224 -8.32 25.93 16.51
CA ALA A 224 -7.42 26.51 17.51
C ALA A 224 -6.72 27.80 17.03
N PHE A 225 -6.32 27.87 15.76
CA PHE A 225 -5.80 29.11 15.18
C PHE A 225 -6.85 30.24 15.14
N SER A 226 -8.11 29.91 14.82
CA SER A 226 -9.20 30.84 14.79
C SER A 226 -9.52 31.39 16.20
N GLU A 227 -9.59 30.51 17.19
CA GLU A 227 -9.81 30.84 18.60
C GLU A 227 -8.68 31.69 19.19
N GLY A 228 -7.44 31.39 18.80
CA GLY A 228 -6.25 32.14 19.21
C GLY A 228 -6.05 33.46 18.45
N GLY A 229 -6.94 33.84 17.54
CA GLY A 229 -6.84 35.05 16.73
C GLY A 229 -5.65 35.10 15.77
N ALA A 230 -4.98 33.96 15.55
CA ALA A 230 -3.83 33.84 14.66
C ALA A 230 -4.26 33.42 13.24
N PRO A 231 -3.63 33.94 12.19
CA PRO A 231 -3.92 33.53 10.82
C PRO A 231 -3.50 32.06 10.62
N PHE A 232 -4.43 31.25 10.12
CA PHE A 232 -4.13 29.85 9.76
C PHE A 232 -3.47 29.80 8.38
N ASP A 233 -2.18 30.05 8.33
CA ASP A 233 -1.37 30.00 7.11
C ASP A 233 -0.14 29.10 7.34
N LEU A 234 -0.20 27.89 6.78
CA LEU A 234 0.86 26.90 6.83
C LEU A 234 1.70 26.87 5.53
N GLY A 235 1.39 27.73 4.56
CA GLY A 235 2.07 27.85 3.28
C GLY A 235 3.32 28.72 3.30
N ARG A 236 3.96 28.84 2.14
CA ARG A 236 5.05 29.79 1.89
C ARG A 236 4.55 31.15 1.41
N CYS A 237 3.35 31.23 0.90
CA CYS A 237 2.69 32.47 0.51
C CYS A 237 1.21 32.42 0.87
N ALA A 238 0.60 33.61 0.97
CA ALA A 238 -0.77 33.79 1.45
C ALA A 238 -1.86 33.46 0.41
N ASP A 239 -1.66 32.51 -0.47
CA ASP A 239 -2.65 32.05 -1.44
C ASP A 239 -3.77 31.28 -0.74
N ARG A 240 -4.84 31.99 -0.38
CA ARG A 240 -5.78 31.56 0.67
C ARG A 240 -6.83 30.52 0.28
N ASP A 241 -7.19 30.30 -1.00
CA ASP A 241 -8.55 29.83 -1.20
C ASP A 241 -8.82 28.46 -1.85
N GLN A 242 -7.89 27.77 -2.48
CA GLN A 242 -8.27 26.53 -3.20
C GLN A 242 -7.37 25.33 -3.03
N VAL A 243 -6.32 25.48 -2.30
CA VAL A 243 -5.24 24.50 -2.26
C VAL A 243 -5.53 23.30 -1.35
N ARG A 244 -6.44 23.44 -0.41
CA ARG A 244 -6.70 22.47 0.68
C ARG A 244 -7.20 21.11 0.23
N ALA A 245 -8.04 21.04 -0.79
CA ALA A 245 -8.61 19.79 -1.29
C ALA A 245 -7.59 18.90 -2.03
N GLN A 246 -6.40 19.44 -2.32
CA GLN A 246 -5.34 18.75 -3.08
C GLN A 246 -4.09 18.47 -2.25
N GLY A 247 -4.08 18.83 -0.95
CA GLY A 247 -2.91 18.65 -0.08
C GLY A 247 -1.75 19.60 -0.41
N SER A 248 -2.00 20.67 -1.17
CA SER A 248 -1.05 21.74 -1.42
C SER A 248 -1.32 22.93 -0.49
N LEU A 249 -0.28 23.52 0.04
CA LEU A 249 -0.31 24.66 0.94
C LEU A 249 0.57 25.80 0.40
N ALA A 250 0.34 26.16 -0.87
CA ALA A 250 1.07 27.25 -1.52
C ALA A 250 2.61 27.17 -1.27
N GLY A 251 3.23 26.13 -1.83
CA GLY A 251 4.67 25.88 -1.73
C GLY A 251 5.10 24.86 -0.69
N ARG A 252 4.19 24.33 0.11
CA ARG A 252 4.37 23.14 0.94
C ARG A 252 3.32 22.10 0.61
N VAL A 253 3.65 20.84 0.84
CA VAL A 253 2.74 19.73 0.61
C VAL A 253 2.38 19.11 1.95
N ILE A 254 1.09 19.04 2.27
CA ILE A 254 0.62 18.26 3.41
C ILE A 254 0.17 16.87 2.96
N LEU A 255 0.71 15.85 3.61
CA LEU A 255 0.52 14.46 3.25
C LEU A 255 -0.83 13.95 3.81
N GLY A 256 -1.50 13.11 3.04
CA GLY A 256 -2.82 12.58 3.41
C GLY A 256 -2.73 11.29 4.21
N ASP A 257 -3.87 10.90 4.84
CA ASP A 257 -3.98 9.77 5.77
C ASP A 257 -4.15 8.40 5.09
N ILE A 258 -4.47 8.38 3.79
CA ILE A 258 -4.84 7.12 3.10
C ILE A 258 -3.62 6.34 2.64
N PHE A 259 -2.45 6.90 2.77
CA PHE A 259 -1.23 6.28 2.29
C PHE A 259 -0.81 5.11 3.18
N TYR A 260 -0.82 3.89 2.64
CA TYR A 260 -0.36 2.69 3.35
C TYR A 260 1.13 2.78 3.68
N GLY A 261 1.48 2.64 4.97
CA GLY A 261 2.86 2.56 5.42
C GLY A 261 3.64 3.87 5.33
N PHE A 262 2.94 5.01 5.18
CA PHE A 262 3.62 6.30 5.11
C PHE A 262 4.34 6.66 6.41
N ASP A 263 3.73 6.34 7.55
CA ASP A 263 4.33 6.53 8.88
C ASP A 263 5.38 5.46 9.23
N SER A 264 5.50 4.41 8.42
CA SER A 264 6.55 3.42 8.58
C SER A 264 7.83 3.91 7.88
N ASP A 265 8.97 3.71 8.53
CA ASP A 265 10.29 3.95 7.93
C ASP A 265 10.54 3.05 6.69
N GLU A 266 9.65 2.08 6.45
CA GLU A 266 9.70 1.12 5.35
C GLU A 266 9.66 1.77 3.97
N TRP A 267 8.77 2.77 3.76
CA TRP A 267 8.59 3.38 2.45
C TRP A 267 9.28 4.74 2.31
N GLY A 268 9.35 5.52 3.37
CA GLY A 268 10.00 6.82 3.41
C GLY A 268 9.62 7.76 2.26
N ILE A 269 10.40 8.80 2.07
CA ILE A 269 10.25 9.75 0.96
C ILE A 269 10.43 9.05 -0.40
N ALA A 270 11.30 8.06 -0.48
CA ALA A 270 11.57 7.32 -1.71
C ALA A 270 10.35 6.64 -2.29
N GLY A 271 9.59 5.93 -1.45
CA GLY A 271 8.36 5.28 -1.85
C GLY A 271 7.26 6.26 -2.24
N LEU A 272 7.15 7.39 -1.54
CA LEU A 272 6.25 8.48 -1.90
C LEU A 272 6.55 9.06 -3.26
N VAL A 273 7.81 9.33 -3.55
CA VAL A 273 8.27 9.87 -4.83
C VAL A 273 7.91 8.91 -5.98
N GLU A 274 8.20 7.62 -5.85
CA GLU A 274 7.85 6.63 -6.88
C GLU A 274 6.33 6.52 -7.09
N ARG A 275 5.55 6.52 -6.01
CA ARG A 275 4.10 6.51 -6.09
C ARG A 275 3.55 7.78 -6.75
N THR A 276 4.10 8.94 -6.43
CA THR A 276 3.72 10.23 -7.01
C THR A 276 4.00 10.26 -8.51
N ARG A 277 5.18 9.83 -8.91
CA ARG A 277 5.56 9.66 -10.33
C ARG A 277 4.62 8.70 -11.05
N PHE A 278 4.37 7.53 -10.47
CA PHE A 278 3.44 6.55 -11.07
C PHE A 278 2.03 7.14 -11.24
N SER A 279 1.47 7.73 -10.20
CA SER A 279 0.10 8.25 -10.23
C SER A 279 -0.08 9.44 -11.17
N PHE A 280 1.01 10.06 -11.59
CA PHE A 280 1.03 11.30 -12.39
C PHE A 280 0.16 12.40 -11.78
N ALA A 281 0.29 12.58 -10.47
CA ALA A 281 -0.48 13.54 -9.69
C ALA A 281 0.39 14.13 -8.57
N PRO A 282 0.16 15.37 -8.15
CA PRO A 282 0.89 15.98 -7.03
C PRO A 282 0.89 15.10 -5.79
N MET A 283 1.97 15.14 -5.01
CA MET A 283 2.18 14.27 -3.84
C MET A 283 1.06 14.42 -2.80
N GLY A 284 0.62 15.64 -2.54
CA GLY A 284 -0.51 15.89 -1.64
C GLY A 284 -1.80 15.19 -2.07
N LEU A 285 -2.03 15.11 -3.38
CA LEU A 285 -3.19 14.43 -3.94
C LEU A 285 -3.01 12.90 -3.97
N SER A 286 -1.85 12.42 -4.42
CA SER A 286 -1.56 10.98 -4.53
C SER A 286 -1.57 10.27 -3.18
N THR A 287 -1.17 10.94 -2.09
CA THR A 287 -1.22 10.40 -0.72
C THR A 287 -2.65 10.31 -0.14
N ARG A 288 -3.63 10.90 -0.80
CA ARG A 288 -5.06 10.81 -0.47
C ARG A 288 -5.80 9.78 -1.32
N TRP A 289 -5.11 9.12 -2.24
CA TRP A 289 -5.71 8.19 -3.17
C TRP A 289 -5.49 6.74 -2.79
N LEU A 290 -6.52 5.93 -2.94
CA LEU A 290 -6.39 4.48 -2.98
C LEU A 290 -5.66 4.07 -4.28
N SER A 291 -5.13 2.86 -4.32
CA SER A 291 -4.34 2.37 -5.45
C SER A 291 -5.10 2.39 -6.79
N ASN A 292 -6.41 2.10 -6.78
CA ASN A 292 -7.23 2.17 -8.00
C ASN A 292 -7.25 3.57 -8.61
N LYS A 293 -7.29 4.64 -7.79
CA LYS A 293 -7.29 6.02 -8.29
C LYS A 293 -5.95 6.42 -8.89
N SER A 294 -4.85 5.92 -8.34
CA SER A 294 -3.51 6.12 -8.89
C SER A 294 -3.36 5.44 -10.26
N ILE A 295 -3.89 4.22 -10.40
CA ILE A 295 -3.89 3.47 -11.65
C ILE A 295 -4.84 4.11 -12.68
N ASP A 296 -6.04 4.52 -12.27
CA ASP A 296 -6.97 5.27 -13.11
C ASP A 296 -6.32 6.55 -13.68
N SER A 297 -5.62 7.32 -12.84
CA SER A 297 -4.88 8.51 -13.26
C SER A 297 -3.83 8.21 -14.34
N ARG A 298 -3.04 7.16 -14.17
CA ARG A 298 -2.04 6.75 -15.14
C ARG A 298 -2.69 6.25 -16.45
N ASN A 299 -3.77 5.48 -16.35
CA ASN A 299 -4.54 5.04 -17.53
C ASN A 299 -5.10 6.24 -18.30
N CYS A 300 -5.68 7.23 -17.62
CA CYS A 300 -6.17 8.46 -18.22
C CYS A 300 -5.06 9.20 -18.99
N TYR A 301 -3.86 9.31 -18.40
CA TYR A 301 -2.72 9.91 -19.10
C TYR A 301 -2.39 9.18 -20.38
N VAL A 302 -2.20 7.84 -20.33
CA VAL A 302 -1.85 7.03 -21.51
C VAL A 302 -2.92 7.13 -22.61
N LEU A 303 -4.19 7.10 -22.22
CA LEU A 303 -5.30 7.20 -23.16
C LEU A 303 -5.40 8.58 -23.80
N LEU A 304 -5.21 9.66 -23.03
CA LEU A 304 -5.17 11.02 -23.59
C LEU A 304 -4.05 11.19 -24.62
N GLN A 305 -2.85 10.63 -24.35
CA GLN A 305 -1.73 10.65 -25.29
C GLN A 305 -2.04 9.88 -26.58
N ARG A 306 -2.93 8.89 -26.52
CA ARG A 306 -3.43 8.11 -27.67
C ARG A 306 -4.64 8.73 -28.37
N GLY A 307 -5.04 9.93 -27.97
CA GLY A 307 -6.16 10.65 -28.59
C GLY A 307 -7.55 10.22 -28.11
N TYR A 308 -7.64 9.52 -26.97
CA TYR A 308 -8.94 9.20 -26.37
C TYR A 308 -9.54 10.38 -25.62
N ALA A 309 -10.86 10.46 -25.65
CA ALA A 309 -11.65 11.27 -24.73
C ALA A 309 -12.02 10.40 -23.52
N ILE A 310 -11.75 10.88 -22.31
CA ILE A 310 -11.89 10.10 -21.07
C ILE A 310 -13.34 10.20 -20.56
N PRO A 311 -14.09 9.08 -20.46
CA PRO A 311 -15.45 9.10 -19.92
C PRO A 311 -15.45 9.45 -18.42
N LYS A 312 -16.61 9.79 -17.87
CA LYS A 312 -16.80 9.85 -16.43
C LYS A 312 -16.56 8.50 -15.77
N GLU A 313 -16.27 8.51 -14.46
CA GLU A 313 -16.23 7.28 -13.67
C GLU A 313 -17.65 6.72 -13.56
N GLU A 314 -17.89 5.60 -14.18
CA GLU A 314 -19.12 4.82 -14.06
C GLU A 314 -18.75 3.47 -13.44
N PHE A 315 -19.48 3.07 -12.42
CA PHE A 315 -19.32 1.76 -11.82
C PHE A 315 -20.32 0.80 -12.45
N PHE A 316 -19.86 -0.35 -12.87
CA PHE A 316 -20.71 -1.37 -13.41
C PHE A 316 -20.48 -2.69 -12.68
N GLU A 317 -21.53 -3.47 -12.51
CA GLU A 317 -21.46 -4.83 -12.01
C GLU A 317 -22.02 -5.77 -13.09
N GLU A 318 -21.25 -6.79 -13.43
CA GLU A 318 -21.71 -7.85 -14.30
C GLU A 318 -22.18 -9.02 -13.43
N ALA A 319 -23.50 -9.23 -13.34
CA ALA A 319 -24.08 -10.36 -12.65
C ALA A 319 -23.84 -11.64 -13.47
N ARG A 320 -23.17 -12.63 -12.86
CA ARG A 320 -22.95 -13.95 -13.46
C ARG A 320 -23.42 -15.06 -12.53
N PRO A 321 -24.01 -16.15 -13.04
CA PRO A 321 -24.30 -17.33 -12.25
C PRO A 321 -23.00 -17.90 -11.62
N LEU A 322 -23.10 -18.42 -10.40
CA LEU A 322 -21.96 -19.01 -9.69
C LEU A 322 -21.25 -20.10 -10.51
N ARG A 323 -22.01 -20.89 -11.28
CA ARG A 323 -21.45 -21.89 -12.19
C ARG A 323 -20.52 -21.27 -13.24
N ALA A 324 -20.96 -20.18 -13.89
CA ALA A 324 -20.13 -19.50 -14.88
C ALA A 324 -18.86 -18.91 -14.26
N LEU A 325 -18.92 -18.37 -13.03
CA LEU A 325 -17.77 -17.89 -12.29
C LEU A 325 -16.78 -19.02 -11.99
N SER A 326 -17.25 -20.17 -11.51
CA SER A 326 -16.40 -21.32 -11.18
C SER A 326 -15.73 -21.98 -12.40
N GLU A 327 -16.34 -21.87 -13.58
CA GLU A 327 -15.76 -22.38 -14.84
C GLU A 327 -14.70 -21.44 -15.42
N ARG A 328 -14.88 -20.12 -15.29
CA ARG A 328 -14.03 -19.10 -15.94
C ARG A 328 -12.91 -18.62 -15.03
N ASP A 329 -13.21 -18.24 -13.80
CA ASP A 329 -12.20 -17.74 -12.84
C ASP A 329 -11.92 -18.79 -11.77
N ARG A 330 -10.89 -19.59 -12.01
CA ARG A 330 -10.36 -20.58 -11.05
C ARG A 330 -9.26 -19.99 -10.16
N GLY A 331 -9.00 -18.70 -10.22
CA GLY A 331 -7.91 -18.04 -9.49
C GLY A 331 -6.52 -18.59 -9.81
N GLY A 332 -5.57 -18.48 -8.88
CA GLY A 332 -4.25 -19.11 -8.95
C GLY A 332 -4.27 -20.58 -8.54
N ILE A 333 -3.24 -21.33 -8.92
CA ILE A 333 -3.06 -22.71 -8.44
C ILE A 333 -2.43 -22.70 -7.07
N THR A 334 -3.01 -23.49 -6.17
CA THR A 334 -2.42 -23.83 -4.88
C THR A 334 -2.36 -25.33 -4.73
N ILE A 335 -1.18 -25.87 -4.48
CA ILE A 335 -0.98 -27.29 -4.10
C ILE A 335 -0.81 -27.31 -2.60
N THR A 336 -1.68 -28.07 -1.93
CA THR A 336 -1.71 -28.14 -0.47
C THR A 336 -0.52 -28.97 0.04
N PRO A 337 0.26 -28.49 1.02
CA PRO A 337 1.37 -29.23 1.58
C PRO A 337 0.89 -30.32 2.54
N GLU A 338 1.73 -31.30 2.82
CA GLU A 338 1.54 -32.20 3.96
C GLU A 338 1.90 -31.46 5.26
N ALA A 339 0.93 -31.29 6.14
CA ALA A 339 1.10 -30.63 7.43
C ALA A 339 1.46 -31.62 8.56
N GLY A 340 1.97 -31.08 9.67
CA GLY A 340 2.30 -31.88 10.84
C GLY A 340 3.52 -32.80 10.62
N ARG A 341 4.39 -32.44 9.70
CA ARG A 341 5.68 -33.11 9.47
C ARG A 341 6.77 -32.13 9.09
N LEU A 342 8.01 -32.55 9.30
CA LEU A 342 9.17 -31.78 8.92
C LEU A 342 9.61 -32.14 7.49
N HIS A 343 9.70 -31.17 6.61
CA HIS A 343 10.24 -31.29 5.26
C HIS A 343 11.72 -30.85 5.26
N LYS A 344 12.60 -31.67 4.68
CA LYS A 344 14.02 -31.38 4.56
C LYS A 344 14.38 -30.92 3.15
N ASN A 345 15.37 -30.01 3.06
CA ASN A 345 15.95 -29.57 1.80
C ASN A 345 14.88 -29.00 0.83
N VAL A 346 14.12 -28.00 1.28
CA VAL A 346 13.03 -27.39 0.50
C VAL A 346 13.50 -26.09 -0.11
N ALA A 347 13.39 -25.96 -1.43
CA ALA A 347 13.62 -24.68 -2.13
C ALA A 347 12.29 -24.03 -2.52
N ALA A 348 12.20 -22.72 -2.32
CA ALA A 348 11.13 -21.88 -2.84
C ALA A 348 11.62 -21.22 -4.13
N LEU A 349 11.05 -21.61 -5.26
CA LEU A 349 11.25 -20.94 -6.55
C LEU A 349 10.07 -20.00 -6.81
N ASP A 350 10.36 -18.76 -7.19
CA ASP A 350 9.36 -17.72 -7.38
C ASP A 350 9.44 -17.09 -8.78
N PHE A 351 8.29 -16.88 -9.41
CA PHE A 351 8.23 -16.14 -10.66
C PHE A 351 8.44 -14.65 -10.43
N ASP A 352 9.47 -14.08 -11.01
CA ASP A 352 9.74 -12.65 -10.89
C ASP A 352 8.64 -11.82 -11.55
N SER A 353 7.80 -11.16 -10.72
CA SER A 353 6.71 -10.29 -11.20
C SER A 353 5.77 -10.98 -12.21
N GLN A 354 5.22 -12.15 -11.87
CA GLN A 354 4.47 -13.02 -12.78
C GLN A 354 3.37 -12.28 -13.54
N TYR A 355 2.43 -11.65 -12.85
CA TYR A 355 1.30 -10.96 -13.49
C TYR A 355 1.71 -9.79 -14.40
N PRO A 356 2.61 -8.88 -13.97
CA PRO A 356 3.16 -7.85 -14.86
C PRO A 356 3.80 -8.43 -16.14
N ASN A 357 4.57 -9.49 -16.03
CA ASN A 357 5.19 -10.15 -17.17
C ASN A 357 4.14 -10.81 -18.09
N ILE A 358 3.10 -11.43 -17.54
CA ILE A 358 2.00 -12.01 -18.33
C ILE A 358 1.28 -10.93 -19.13
N ILE A 359 0.98 -9.79 -18.50
CA ILE A 359 0.35 -8.64 -19.16
C ILE A 359 1.19 -8.18 -20.35
N LEU A 360 2.49 -7.97 -20.15
CA LEU A 360 3.41 -7.49 -21.19
C LEU A 360 3.58 -8.49 -22.33
N ARG A 361 3.94 -9.72 -22.02
CA ARG A 361 4.31 -10.73 -23.02
C ARG A 361 3.14 -11.17 -23.88
N ASN A 362 1.93 -11.08 -23.36
CA ASN A 362 0.73 -11.50 -24.07
C ASN A 362 -0.10 -10.31 -24.57
N ASN A 363 0.38 -9.09 -24.39
CA ASN A 363 -0.32 -7.86 -24.74
C ASN A 363 -1.77 -7.82 -24.21
N LEU A 364 -1.98 -8.29 -22.96
CA LEU A 364 -3.30 -8.31 -22.32
C LEU A 364 -3.67 -6.91 -21.86
N SER A 365 -4.82 -6.43 -22.28
CA SER A 365 -5.29 -5.08 -21.96
C SER A 365 -6.81 -4.99 -21.90
N TYR A 366 -7.31 -3.86 -21.43
CA TYR A 366 -8.75 -3.59 -21.35
C TYR A 366 -9.44 -3.71 -22.71
N GLU A 367 -8.80 -3.19 -23.78
CA GLU A 367 -9.27 -3.20 -25.15
C GLU A 367 -8.93 -4.49 -25.92
N SER A 368 -7.97 -5.26 -25.41
CA SER A 368 -7.54 -6.54 -25.98
C SER A 368 -7.44 -7.60 -24.88
N PRO A 369 -8.57 -8.02 -24.29
CA PRO A 369 -8.58 -8.87 -23.11
C PRO A 369 -7.95 -10.25 -23.32
N SER A 370 -8.02 -10.79 -24.54
CA SER A 370 -7.41 -12.08 -24.92
C SER A 370 -5.98 -11.95 -25.47
N GLY A 371 -5.46 -10.73 -25.54
CA GLY A 371 -4.23 -10.40 -26.27
C GLY A 371 -4.49 -10.16 -27.75
N GLY A 372 -3.52 -9.65 -28.47
CA GLY A 372 -3.67 -9.38 -29.90
C GLY A 372 -2.37 -8.94 -30.56
N ALA A 373 -2.37 -9.02 -31.92
CA ALA A 373 -1.26 -8.61 -32.78
C ALA A 373 -1.26 -7.11 -33.14
N GLY A 374 -2.21 -6.34 -32.62
CA GLY A 374 -2.26 -4.88 -32.79
C GLY A 374 -1.15 -4.17 -32.01
N GLY A 375 -1.20 -2.85 -31.97
CA GLY A 375 -0.26 -2.05 -31.18
C GLY A 375 -0.28 -2.41 -29.69
N LEU A 376 0.69 -1.94 -28.95
CA LEU A 376 0.80 -2.19 -27.51
C LEU A 376 -0.44 -1.67 -26.77
N GLY A 377 -1.10 -2.52 -25.99
CA GLY A 377 -2.30 -2.19 -25.23
C GLY A 377 -2.05 -1.16 -24.11
N VAL A 378 -3.14 -0.65 -23.52
CA VAL A 378 -3.06 0.34 -22.42
C VAL A 378 -2.35 -0.24 -21.21
N LEU A 379 -2.76 -1.44 -20.74
CA LEU A 379 -2.13 -2.08 -19.58
C LEU A 379 -0.63 -2.36 -19.80
N PRO A 380 -0.18 -2.99 -20.89
CA PRO A 380 1.24 -3.14 -21.17
C PRO A 380 2.01 -1.82 -21.22
N THR A 381 1.42 -0.77 -21.78
CA THR A 381 2.04 0.57 -21.82
C THR A 381 2.20 1.15 -20.42
N VAL A 382 1.24 0.90 -19.53
CA VAL A 382 1.32 1.32 -18.13
C VAL A 382 2.32 0.46 -17.35
N VAL A 383 2.30 -0.85 -17.53
CA VAL A 383 3.11 -1.79 -16.74
C VAL A 383 4.59 -1.78 -17.13
N GLY A 384 4.89 -1.72 -18.42
CA GLY A 384 6.23 -1.95 -18.99
C GLY A 384 7.31 -1.07 -18.36
N PRO A 385 7.22 0.26 -18.46
CA PRO A 385 8.26 1.16 -17.94
C PRO A 385 8.48 1.03 -16.43
N TRP A 386 7.44 0.74 -15.66
CA TRP A 386 7.53 0.61 -14.20
C TRP A 386 8.07 -0.74 -13.76
N LEU A 387 7.81 -1.80 -14.50
CA LEU A 387 8.45 -3.09 -14.29
C LEU A 387 9.94 -3.01 -14.60
N GLU A 388 10.32 -2.42 -15.73
CA GLU A 388 11.70 -2.22 -16.13
C GLU A 388 12.48 -1.38 -15.09
N ARG A 389 11.87 -0.27 -14.63
CA ARG A 389 12.42 0.57 -13.57
C ARG A 389 12.63 -0.21 -12.27
N ARG A 390 11.65 -1.03 -11.85
CA ARG A 390 11.78 -1.88 -10.67
C ARG A 390 12.92 -2.89 -10.81
N LEU A 391 13.04 -3.54 -11.95
CA LEU A 391 14.11 -4.53 -12.20
C LEU A 391 15.48 -3.87 -12.21
N HIS A 392 15.61 -2.69 -12.84
CA HIS A 392 16.84 -1.90 -12.78
C HIS A 392 17.25 -1.58 -11.34
N LEU A 393 16.34 -1.03 -10.55
CA LEU A 393 16.60 -0.71 -9.13
C LEU A 393 16.92 -1.95 -8.29
N LYS A 394 16.27 -3.10 -8.56
CA LYS A 394 16.59 -4.38 -7.91
C LYS A 394 18.02 -4.81 -8.20
N ASN A 395 18.51 -4.61 -9.41
CA ASN A 395 19.89 -4.91 -9.81
C ASN A 395 20.87 -3.93 -9.17
N VAL A 396 20.62 -2.63 -9.21
CA VAL A 396 21.46 -1.60 -8.55
C VAL A 396 21.55 -1.89 -7.05
N LYS A 397 20.43 -2.22 -6.38
CA LYS A 397 20.44 -2.60 -4.96
C LYS A 397 21.42 -3.72 -4.63
N ARG A 398 21.54 -4.73 -5.51
CA ARG A 398 22.46 -5.88 -5.29
C ARG A 398 23.93 -5.48 -5.28
N THR A 399 24.29 -4.40 -5.97
CA THR A 399 25.68 -3.89 -6.01
C THR A 399 26.03 -2.99 -4.83
N LEU A 400 25.06 -2.57 -4.02
CA LEU A 400 25.24 -1.66 -2.89
C LEU A 400 25.43 -2.40 -1.58
N ALA A 401 26.35 -1.90 -0.73
CA ALA A 401 26.60 -2.50 0.59
C ALA A 401 25.36 -2.42 1.50
N ALA A 402 25.13 -3.47 2.28
CA ALA A 402 24.04 -3.54 3.25
C ALA A 402 24.14 -2.41 4.30
N GLY A 403 23.00 -1.88 4.73
CA GLY A 403 22.93 -0.81 5.74
C GLY A 403 23.27 0.60 5.25
N THR A 404 23.62 0.78 3.98
CA THR A 404 23.88 2.11 3.43
C THR A 404 22.59 2.85 3.07
N ALA A 405 22.58 4.18 3.22
CA ALA A 405 21.46 5.03 2.84
C ALA A 405 21.08 4.87 1.35
N LYS A 406 22.05 4.68 0.47
CA LYS A 406 21.83 4.43 -0.96
C LYS A 406 21.05 3.12 -1.20
N ARG A 407 21.42 2.07 -0.48
CA ARG A 407 20.72 0.77 -0.57
C ARG A 407 19.30 0.88 -0.03
N LEU A 408 19.11 1.51 1.13
CA LEU A 408 17.78 1.75 1.71
C LEU A 408 16.88 2.53 0.74
N TYR A 409 17.42 3.57 0.10
CA TYR A 409 16.69 4.34 -0.90
C TYR A 409 16.23 3.46 -2.09
N CYS A 410 17.10 2.59 -2.60
CA CYS A 410 16.72 1.64 -3.64
C CYS A 410 15.69 0.61 -3.16
N GLU A 411 15.81 0.12 -1.92
CA GLU A 411 14.86 -0.83 -1.30
C GLU A 411 13.45 -0.24 -1.24
N GLN A 412 13.31 0.96 -0.69
CA GLN A 412 12.03 1.67 -0.57
C GLN A 412 11.36 1.89 -1.95
N ARG A 413 12.16 2.23 -2.97
CA ARG A 413 11.66 2.39 -4.36
C ARG A 413 11.19 1.06 -4.95
N VAL A 414 11.97 -0.01 -4.79
CA VAL A 414 11.61 -1.36 -5.28
C VAL A 414 10.31 -1.85 -4.64
N ASP A 415 10.12 -1.60 -3.35
CA ASP A 415 8.94 -2.05 -2.60
C ASP A 415 7.70 -1.23 -2.98
N ALA A 416 7.83 0.09 -3.13
CA ALA A 416 6.75 0.93 -3.63
C ALA A 416 6.30 0.51 -5.04
N LEU A 417 7.24 0.26 -5.96
CA LEU A 417 6.93 -0.21 -7.31
C LEU A 417 6.33 -1.62 -7.31
N LYS A 418 6.78 -2.51 -6.41
CA LYS A 418 6.17 -3.84 -6.24
C LYS A 418 4.69 -3.72 -5.90
N MET A 419 4.34 -2.88 -4.92
CA MET A 419 2.94 -2.69 -4.50
C MET A 419 2.07 -2.13 -5.63
N VAL A 420 2.57 -1.17 -6.39
CA VAL A 420 1.87 -0.63 -7.56
C VAL A 420 1.60 -1.72 -8.60
N LEU A 421 2.63 -2.47 -8.99
CA LEU A 421 2.54 -3.49 -10.04
C LEU A 421 1.63 -4.66 -9.66
N VAL A 422 1.67 -5.10 -8.39
CA VAL A 422 0.76 -6.13 -7.88
C VAL A 422 -0.69 -5.66 -7.90
N THR A 423 -0.93 -4.39 -7.56
CA THR A 423 -2.29 -3.84 -7.50
C THR A 423 -2.93 -3.70 -8.89
N ILE A 424 -2.14 -3.41 -9.93
CA ILE A 424 -2.65 -3.24 -11.31
C ILE A 424 -3.42 -4.48 -11.78
N TYR A 425 -2.89 -5.68 -11.52
CA TYR A 425 -3.58 -6.92 -11.85
C TYR A 425 -4.95 -7.01 -11.18
N GLY A 426 -5.03 -6.85 -9.84
CA GLY A 426 -6.30 -6.97 -9.11
C GLY A 426 -7.34 -5.92 -9.53
N ILE A 427 -6.89 -4.73 -9.93
CA ILE A 427 -7.77 -3.64 -10.36
C ILE A 427 -8.21 -3.81 -11.82
N SER A 428 -7.50 -4.57 -12.64
CA SER A 428 -7.85 -4.74 -14.05
C SER A 428 -9.26 -5.32 -14.25
N GLY A 429 -9.75 -6.16 -13.32
CA GLY A 429 -11.10 -6.72 -13.32
C GLY A 429 -12.08 -6.07 -12.33
N CYS A 430 -11.69 -4.98 -11.65
CA CYS A 430 -12.52 -4.36 -10.63
C CYS A 430 -13.62 -3.48 -11.25
N CYS A 431 -14.88 -3.66 -10.82
CA CYS A 431 -16.02 -2.85 -11.25
C CYS A 431 -15.87 -1.34 -10.92
N ARG A 432 -15.00 -0.99 -9.97
CA ARG A 432 -14.67 0.40 -9.62
C ARG A 432 -13.53 0.99 -10.43
N ASN A 433 -13.00 0.25 -11.39
CA ASN A 433 -12.04 0.76 -12.35
C ASN A 433 -12.78 1.19 -13.61
N ARG A 434 -12.69 2.47 -13.97
CA ARG A 434 -13.31 3.08 -15.15
C ARG A 434 -13.08 2.30 -16.46
N PHE A 435 -11.94 1.64 -16.57
CA PHE A 435 -11.52 0.85 -17.72
C PHE A 435 -11.52 -0.67 -17.45
N GLY A 436 -12.01 -1.09 -16.26
CA GLY A 436 -11.94 -2.49 -15.84
C GLY A 436 -12.57 -3.45 -16.84
N ASN A 437 -11.88 -4.55 -17.11
CA ASN A 437 -12.34 -5.62 -17.98
C ASN A 437 -12.12 -6.98 -17.30
N VAL A 438 -13.23 -7.59 -16.88
CA VAL A 438 -13.21 -8.88 -16.17
C VAL A 438 -12.58 -9.99 -17.04
N VAL A 439 -12.78 -9.96 -18.36
CA VAL A 439 -12.20 -10.96 -19.25
C VAL A 439 -10.67 -10.87 -19.30
N ALA A 440 -10.12 -9.65 -19.29
CA ALA A 440 -8.67 -9.44 -19.19
C ALA A 440 -8.11 -10.00 -17.88
N PHE A 441 -8.78 -9.76 -16.75
CA PHE A 441 -8.40 -10.30 -15.44
C PHE A 441 -8.42 -11.84 -15.44
N GLU A 442 -9.50 -12.45 -15.95
CA GLU A 442 -9.63 -13.92 -16.06
C GLU A 442 -8.55 -14.53 -16.95
N GLU A 443 -8.20 -13.87 -18.06
CA GLU A 443 -7.16 -14.36 -18.97
C GLU A 443 -5.76 -14.27 -18.35
N ILE A 444 -5.49 -13.22 -17.57
CA ILE A 444 -4.24 -13.13 -16.77
C ILE A 444 -4.14 -14.33 -15.81
N ASN A 445 -5.21 -14.64 -15.08
CA ASN A 445 -5.27 -15.79 -14.17
C ASN A 445 -5.06 -17.12 -14.92
N LYS A 446 -5.71 -17.30 -16.05
CA LYS A 446 -5.59 -18.50 -16.89
C LYS A 446 -4.15 -18.71 -17.36
N ARG A 447 -3.48 -17.65 -17.82
CA ARG A 447 -2.08 -17.71 -18.24
C ARG A 447 -1.14 -17.99 -17.07
N SER A 448 -1.39 -17.39 -15.90
CA SER A 448 -0.66 -17.67 -14.67
C SER A 448 -0.75 -19.15 -14.30
N ARG A 449 -1.96 -19.73 -14.30
CA ARG A 449 -2.14 -21.17 -14.08
C ARG A 449 -1.38 -22.03 -15.08
N GLY A 450 -1.41 -21.65 -16.36
CA GLY A 450 -0.66 -22.34 -17.43
C GLY A 450 0.84 -22.35 -17.17
N CYS A 451 1.42 -21.22 -16.72
CA CYS A 451 2.83 -21.14 -16.35
C CYS A 451 3.16 -22.05 -15.15
N MET A 452 2.30 -22.03 -14.12
CA MET A 452 2.49 -22.86 -12.92
C MET A 452 2.41 -24.36 -13.24
N LEU A 453 1.46 -24.78 -14.09
CA LEU A 453 1.35 -26.20 -14.50
C LEU A 453 2.56 -26.65 -15.32
N LYS A 454 3.07 -25.80 -16.21
CA LYS A 454 4.30 -26.10 -16.94
C LYS A 454 5.51 -26.19 -16.00
N ALA A 455 5.63 -25.24 -15.06
CA ALA A 455 6.69 -25.25 -14.06
C ALA A 455 6.68 -26.53 -13.22
N LYS A 456 5.47 -26.94 -12.78
CA LYS A 456 5.26 -28.22 -12.07
C LYS A 456 5.74 -29.40 -12.92
N ALA A 457 5.31 -29.51 -14.17
CA ALA A 457 5.66 -30.60 -15.06
C ALA A 457 7.18 -30.70 -15.30
N VAL A 458 7.87 -29.56 -15.49
CA VAL A 458 9.33 -29.50 -15.63
C VAL A 458 10.00 -29.99 -14.35
N ALA A 459 9.57 -29.51 -13.18
CA ALA A 459 10.15 -29.92 -11.90
C ALA A 459 10.00 -31.42 -11.65
N GLU A 460 8.80 -31.98 -11.85
CA GLU A 460 8.52 -33.42 -11.69
C GLU A 460 9.31 -34.29 -12.67
N SER A 461 9.48 -33.85 -13.93
CA SER A 461 10.29 -34.56 -14.92
C SER A 461 11.79 -34.67 -14.55
N ARG A 462 12.26 -33.75 -13.68
CA ARG A 462 13.62 -33.70 -13.13
C ARG A 462 13.73 -34.40 -11.76
N GLY A 463 12.67 -35.08 -11.33
CA GLY A 463 12.65 -35.82 -10.07
C GLY A 463 12.50 -34.95 -8.83
N PHE A 464 12.04 -33.71 -8.96
CA PHE A 464 11.71 -32.86 -7.82
C PHE A 464 10.26 -33.12 -7.37
N HIS A 465 10.08 -33.27 -6.08
CA HIS A 465 8.78 -33.40 -5.45
C HIS A 465 8.23 -32.01 -5.11
N ILE A 466 6.96 -31.74 -5.48
CA ILE A 466 6.29 -30.48 -5.12
C ILE A 466 5.73 -30.63 -3.70
N VAL A 467 6.30 -29.88 -2.78
CA VAL A 467 5.87 -29.83 -1.36
C VAL A 467 4.67 -28.92 -1.20
N TYR A 468 4.70 -27.75 -1.86
CA TYR A 468 3.66 -26.72 -1.76
C TYR A 468 3.71 -25.80 -2.98
N SER A 469 2.59 -25.23 -3.38
CA SER A 469 2.59 -24.08 -4.31
C SER A 469 1.57 -23.03 -3.89
N ASN A 470 1.89 -21.78 -4.23
CA ASN A 470 1.01 -20.67 -3.95
C ASN A 470 1.11 -19.63 -5.07
N VAL A 471 0.12 -19.59 -5.93
CA VAL A 471 -0.08 -18.62 -7.03
C VAL A 471 1.11 -18.47 -8.00
N ASP A 472 2.25 -17.99 -7.54
CA ASP A 472 3.46 -17.62 -8.29
C ASP A 472 4.73 -18.33 -7.78
N SER A 473 4.63 -19.12 -6.72
CA SER A 473 5.77 -19.81 -6.11
C SER A 473 5.58 -21.32 -6.00
N LEU A 474 6.67 -22.07 -6.21
CA LEU A 474 6.79 -23.51 -6.02
C LEU A 474 7.77 -23.79 -4.89
N PHE A 475 7.31 -24.54 -3.90
CA PHE A 475 8.16 -25.14 -2.86
C PHE A 475 8.37 -26.60 -3.21
N LEU A 476 9.61 -26.97 -3.41
CA LEU A 476 9.95 -28.29 -3.91
C LEU A 476 11.20 -28.85 -3.25
N SER A 477 11.31 -30.15 -3.23
CA SER A 477 12.44 -30.85 -2.64
C SER A 477 12.93 -32.00 -3.53
N ARG A 478 14.23 -32.27 -3.48
CA ARG A 478 14.86 -33.45 -4.03
C ARG A 478 15.98 -33.85 -3.09
N GLU A 479 16.09 -35.14 -2.77
CA GLU A 479 17.15 -35.64 -1.91
C GLU A 479 18.52 -35.36 -2.55
N GLY A 480 19.47 -34.87 -1.75
CA GLY A 480 20.83 -34.54 -2.18
C GLY A 480 20.95 -33.30 -3.09
N ALA A 481 19.85 -32.64 -3.46
CA ALA A 481 19.93 -31.45 -4.30
C ALA A 481 20.61 -30.28 -3.57
N SER A 482 21.50 -29.60 -4.27
CA SER A 482 22.20 -28.39 -3.82
C SER A 482 21.44 -27.11 -4.25
N GLY A 483 21.84 -25.93 -3.75
CA GLY A 483 21.31 -24.65 -4.20
C GLY A 483 21.48 -24.45 -5.71
N THR A 484 22.61 -24.88 -6.27
CA THR A 484 22.88 -24.80 -7.72
C THR A 484 21.96 -25.69 -8.56
N ASP A 485 21.52 -26.86 -8.03
CA ASP A 485 20.52 -27.68 -8.72
C ASP A 485 19.16 -26.97 -8.81
N TYR A 486 18.76 -26.27 -7.75
CA TYR A 486 17.52 -25.48 -7.73
C TYR A 486 17.61 -24.25 -8.64
N GLU A 487 18.76 -23.58 -8.71
CA GLU A 487 19.00 -22.49 -9.65
C GLU A 487 18.94 -22.96 -11.11
N ALA A 488 19.54 -24.12 -11.41
CA ALA A 488 19.47 -24.73 -12.73
C ALA A 488 18.04 -25.09 -13.11
N LEU A 489 17.27 -25.67 -12.17
CA LEU A 489 15.85 -25.94 -12.37
C LEU A 489 15.04 -24.66 -12.63
N ALA A 490 15.29 -23.59 -11.87
CA ALA A 490 14.62 -22.31 -12.07
C ALA A 490 14.90 -21.72 -13.47
N ALA A 491 16.15 -21.83 -13.96
CA ALA A 491 16.53 -21.42 -15.31
C ALA A 491 15.82 -22.27 -16.38
N GLU A 492 15.70 -23.58 -16.20
CA GLU A 492 14.99 -24.48 -17.10
C GLU A 492 13.48 -24.17 -17.16
N ILE A 493 12.86 -23.96 -16.00
CA ILE A 493 11.46 -23.53 -15.90
C ILE A 493 11.27 -22.17 -16.61
N ALA A 494 12.19 -21.23 -16.38
CA ALA A 494 12.14 -19.93 -17.04
C ALA A 494 12.20 -20.05 -18.56
N ALA A 495 13.09 -20.91 -19.08
CA ALA A 495 13.18 -21.18 -20.52
C ALA A 495 11.90 -21.86 -21.06
N GLY A 496 11.36 -22.85 -20.36
CA GLY A 496 10.16 -23.58 -20.79
C GLY A 496 8.86 -22.79 -20.71
N THR A 497 8.74 -21.87 -19.74
CA THR A 497 7.57 -21.02 -19.56
C THR A 497 7.67 -19.69 -20.29
N GLY A 498 8.89 -19.27 -20.64
CA GLY A 498 9.19 -17.92 -21.10
C GLY A 498 9.08 -16.86 -20.00
N MET A 499 8.98 -17.24 -18.72
CA MET A 499 8.77 -16.32 -17.60
C MET A 499 9.97 -16.39 -16.64
N PRO A 500 10.54 -15.24 -16.22
CA PRO A 500 11.66 -15.24 -15.27
C PRO A 500 11.27 -15.93 -13.97
N MET A 501 12.12 -16.85 -13.51
CA MET A 501 11.99 -17.56 -12.25
C MET A 501 13.33 -17.58 -11.53
N SER A 502 13.32 -17.45 -10.22
CA SER A 502 14.53 -17.44 -9.40
C SER A 502 14.35 -18.25 -8.12
N LEU A 503 15.48 -18.74 -7.57
CA LEU A 503 15.52 -19.29 -6.22
C LEU A 503 15.38 -18.12 -5.22
N ASP A 504 14.25 -18.07 -4.52
CA ASP A 504 13.98 -17.07 -3.49
C ASP A 504 14.57 -17.48 -2.14
N LYS A 505 14.31 -18.73 -1.73
CA LYS A 505 14.76 -19.27 -0.43
C LYS A 505 15.13 -20.75 -0.53
N HIS A 506 16.12 -21.14 0.27
CA HIS A 506 16.52 -22.53 0.39
C HIS A 506 16.50 -22.94 1.86
N PHE A 507 15.52 -23.75 2.25
CA PHE A 507 15.31 -24.21 3.61
C PHE A 507 16.05 -25.51 3.88
N ARG A 508 16.76 -25.56 5.01
CA ARG A 508 17.28 -26.81 5.56
C ARG A 508 16.14 -27.68 6.06
N PHE A 509 15.23 -27.04 6.83
CA PHE A 509 14.00 -27.64 7.34
C PHE A 509 12.84 -26.67 7.23
N MET A 510 11.67 -27.20 6.91
CA MET A 510 10.43 -26.46 6.81
C MET A 510 9.26 -27.29 7.33
N ALA A 511 8.31 -26.66 8.01
CA ALA A 511 7.11 -27.30 8.53
C ALA A 511 5.86 -26.47 8.21
N PHE A 512 4.78 -27.15 7.84
CA PHE A 512 3.47 -26.56 7.59
C PHE A 512 2.51 -26.90 8.73
N LEU A 513 1.65 -25.95 9.10
CA LEU A 513 0.71 -26.14 10.19
C LEU A 513 -0.55 -26.88 9.73
N PRO A 514 -1.04 -27.83 10.53
CA PRO A 514 -2.36 -28.39 10.35
C PRO A 514 -3.45 -27.38 10.73
N LEU A 515 -4.63 -27.50 10.14
CA LEU A 515 -5.81 -26.75 10.57
C LEU A 515 -6.20 -27.12 12.01
N LYS A 516 -6.60 -26.12 12.82
CA LYS A 516 -7.03 -26.39 14.21
C LYS A 516 -8.25 -27.29 14.31
N ARG A 517 -9.19 -27.21 13.34
CA ARG A 517 -10.43 -27.98 13.32
C ARG A 517 -10.32 -29.33 12.64
N ASP A 518 -9.35 -29.49 11.74
CA ASP A 518 -9.08 -30.71 10.99
C ASP A 518 -7.58 -30.89 10.84
N PRO A 519 -6.93 -31.63 11.77
CA PRO A 519 -5.47 -31.84 11.73
C PRO A 519 -4.98 -32.63 10.52
N SER A 520 -5.85 -33.29 9.75
CA SER A 520 -5.51 -33.97 8.51
C SER A 520 -5.32 -33.02 7.34
N SER A 521 -5.83 -31.79 7.45
CA SER A 521 -5.74 -30.73 6.44
C SER A 521 -4.75 -29.66 6.84
N SER A 522 -4.05 -29.06 5.85
CA SER A 522 -3.07 -28.02 6.07
C SER A 522 -3.70 -26.64 6.10
N ALA A 523 -3.18 -25.76 6.96
CA ALA A 523 -3.46 -24.35 6.93
C ALA A 523 -2.64 -23.66 5.84
N LEU A 524 -3.26 -23.23 4.76
CA LEU A 524 -2.58 -22.54 3.67
C LEU A 524 -1.88 -21.27 4.18
N ASN A 525 -0.68 -20.99 3.68
CA ASN A 525 0.15 -19.86 4.09
C ASN A 525 0.52 -19.83 5.60
N HIS A 526 0.54 -20.99 6.28
CA HIS A 526 0.97 -21.09 7.66
C HIS A 526 2.14 -22.07 7.74
N TYR A 527 3.34 -21.54 7.82
CA TYR A 527 4.57 -22.32 7.87
C TYR A 527 5.70 -21.60 8.61
N PHE A 528 6.71 -22.34 8.98
CA PHE A 528 7.99 -21.84 9.43
C PHE A 528 9.12 -22.76 8.96
N GLY A 529 10.34 -22.22 8.94
CA GLY A 529 11.52 -22.99 8.56
C GLY A 529 12.82 -22.27 8.88
N LEU A 530 13.91 -23.00 8.81
CA LEU A 530 15.27 -22.50 8.92
C LEU A 530 15.97 -22.67 7.56
N THR A 531 16.46 -21.57 7.00
CA THR A 531 17.19 -21.58 5.74
C THR A 531 18.65 -22.02 5.93
N TYR A 532 19.32 -22.40 4.83
CA TYR A 532 20.74 -22.78 4.88
C TYR A 532 21.67 -21.61 5.27
N ASP A 533 21.25 -20.34 5.05
CA ASP A 533 21.96 -19.15 5.53
C ASP A 533 21.61 -18.77 6.98
N GLY A 534 20.89 -19.64 7.71
CA GLY A 534 20.60 -19.52 9.13
C GLY A 534 19.48 -18.56 9.49
N LYS A 535 18.66 -18.12 8.54
CA LYS A 535 17.50 -17.25 8.81
C LYS A 535 16.26 -18.07 9.14
N VAL A 536 15.51 -17.59 10.14
CA VAL A 536 14.17 -18.10 10.43
C VAL A 536 13.16 -17.41 9.54
N GLU A 537 12.49 -18.19 8.71
CA GLU A 537 11.39 -17.72 7.86
C GLU A 537 10.07 -18.28 8.39
N ALA A 538 9.06 -17.42 8.49
CA ALA A 538 7.76 -17.83 9.00
C ALA A 538 6.63 -17.03 8.34
N ARG A 539 5.45 -17.65 8.23
CA ARG A 539 4.23 -17.02 7.73
C ARG A 539 3.02 -17.54 8.51
N GLY A 540 2.09 -16.64 8.85
CA GLY A 540 0.82 -16.97 9.47
C GLY A 540 0.89 -17.46 10.93
N ILE A 541 2.04 -17.42 11.58
CA ILE A 541 2.24 -17.78 12.99
C ILE A 541 2.48 -16.55 13.86
N GLU A 542 2.55 -16.74 15.18
CA GLU A 542 2.65 -15.67 16.17
C GLU A 542 3.83 -14.73 15.91
N LEU A 543 4.97 -15.26 15.46
CA LEU A 543 6.18 -14.49 15.08
C LEU A 543 5.90 -13.35 14.08
N ARG A 544 4.90 -13.53 13.20
CA ARG A 544 4.57 -12.55 12.15
C ARG A 544 3.29 -11.76 12.40
N ARG A 545 2.61 -12.03 13.51
CA ARG A 545 1.34 -11.35 13.82
C ARG A 545 1.59 -10.03 14.54
N SER A 546 0.90 -8.98 14.12
CA SER A 546 0.99 -7.64 14.73
C SER A 546 0.41 -7.58 16.15
N ASP A 547 -0.50 -8.50 16.49
CA ASP A 547 -1.12 -8.60 17.82
C ASP A 547 -0.38 -9.54 18.80
N THR A 548 0.83 -9.98 18.47
CA THR A 548 1.71 -10.76 19.34
C THR A 548 2.73 -9.84 20.00
N PRO A 549 2.91 -9.89 21.33
CA PRO A 549 3.90 -9.08 22.03
C PRO A 549 5.33 -9.45 21.61
N GLU A 550 6.23 -8.47 21.66
CA GLU A 550 7.62 -8.63 21.21
C GLU A 550 8.35 -9.76 21.93
N PHE A 551 8.14 -9.90 23.25
CA PHE A 551 8.73 -10.99 24.04
C PHE A 551 8.35 -12.38 23.49
N VAL A 552 7.08 -12.57 23.12
CA VAL A 552 6.60 -13.85 22.56
C VAL A 552 7.12 -14.06 21.13
N ARG A 553 7.22 -13.01 20.31
CA ARG A 553 7.80 -13.09 18.96
C ARG A 553 9.27 -13.49 19.03
N SER A 554 10.06 -12.79 19.84
CA SER A 554 11.48 -13.07 20.05
C SER A 554 11.73 -14.47 20.64
N PHE A 555 10.85 -14.92 21.53
CA PHE A 555 10.88 -16.29 22.05
C PHE A 555 10.64 -17.31 20.92
N GLN A 556 9.57 -17.15 20.14
CA GLN A 556 9.22 -18.10 19.08
C GLN A 556 10.30 -18.17 17.98
N GLU A 557 10.93 -17.05 17.63
CA GLU A 557 12.06 -17.05 16.67
C GLU A 557 13.25 -17.84 17.20
N ARG A 558 13.64 -17.61 18.46
CA ARG A 558 14.73 -18.38 19.11
C ARG A 558 14.38 -19.85 19.22
N LEU A 559 13.13 -20.16 19.54
CA LEU A 559 12.62 -21.53 19.62
C LEU A 559 12.79 -22.26 18.28
N ILE A 560 12.27 -21.69 17.20
CA ILE A 560 12.35 -22.26 15.82
C ILE A 560 13.83 -22.45 15.45
N ARG A 561 14.67 -21.46 15.68
CA ARG A 561 16.11 -21.54 15.39
C ARG A 561 16.78 -22.67 16.17
N SER A 562 16.59 -22.71 17.47
CA SER A 562 17.21 -23.72 18.34
C SER A 562 16.76 -25.14 18.02
N VAL A 563 15.49 -25.30 17.69
CA VAL A 563 14.90 -26.60 17.36
C VAL A 563 15.36 -27.11 16.00
N LEU A 564 15.42 -26.22 14.99
CA LEU A 564 15.74 -26.61 13.61
C LEU A 564 17.25 -26.59 13.27
N ASP A 565 18.12 -26.10 14.17
CA ASP A 565 19.57 -26.05 13.91
C ASP A 565 20.27 -27.37 14.20
N HIS A 566 19.91 -28.40 13.42
CA HIS A 566 20.46 -29.74 13.47
C HIS A 566 20.75 -30.25 12.05
N ALA A 567 21.48 -31.40 11.94
CA ALA A 567 21.88 -31.94 10.65
C ALA A 567 20.79 -32.78 9.98
N ASN A 568 19.98 -33.49 10.78
CA ASN A 568 18.97 -34.40 10.28
C ASN A 568 17.63 -34.26 11.05
N VAL A 569 16.59 -34.91 10.56
CA VAL A 569 15.23 -34.82 11.10
C VAL A 569 15.15 -35.49 12.49
N GLU A 570 15.88 -36.57 12.72
CA GLU A 570 15.86 -37.31 13.99
C GLU A 570 16.42 -36.44 15.12
N ASP A 571 17.56 -35.77 14.90
CA ASP A 571 18.15 -34.84 15.88
C ASP A 571 17.22 -33.67 16.17
N VAL A 572 16.50 -33.12 15.14
CA VAL A 572 15.48 -32.07 15.33
C VAL A 572 14.37 -32.54 16.27
N LEU A 573 13.85 -33.78 16.03
CA LEU A 573 12.73 -34.31 16.79
C LEU A 573 13.08 -34.79 18.20
N THR A 574 14.36 -35.03 18.47
CA THR A 574 14.87 -35.49 19.78
C THR A 574 15.57 -34.35 20.53
N GLU A 575 16.83 -34.04 20.17
CA GLU A 575 17.64 -33.03 20.83
C GLU A 575 17.05 -31.60 20.65
N GLY A 576 16.58 -31.28 19.43
CA GLY A 576 16.00 -30.01 19.12
C GLY A 576 14.74 -29.70 19.96
N VAL A 577 13.84 -30.68 20.05
CA VAL A 577 12.65 -30.59 20.91
C VAL A 577 13.06 -30.43 22.38
N GLY A 578 14.07 -31.19 22.86
CA GLY A 578 14.60 -31.05 24.21
C GLY A 578 15.09 -29.64 24.52
N ARG A 579 15.94 -29.06 23.64
CA ARG A 579 16.42 -27.67 23.76
C ARG A 579 15.27 -26.67 23.73
N GLY A 580 14.27 -26.89 22.89
CA GLY A 580 13.09 -26.05 22.81
C GLY A 580 12.26 -26.05 24.08
N MET A 581 12.12 -27.20 24.74
CA MET A 581 11.44 -27.30 26.04
C MET A 581 12.20 -26.56 27.16
N GLU A 582 13.53 -26.59 27.14
CA GLU A 582 14.35 -25.79 28.08
C GLU A 582 14.17 -24.29 27.86
N LEU A 583 14.14 -23.84 26.60
CA LEU A 583 13.88 -22.44 26.26
C LEU A 583 12.49 -22.02 26.73
N LEU A 584 11.46 -22.84 26.54
CA LEU A 584 10.10 -22.56 27.01
C LEU A 584 10.08 -22.45 28.55
N ARG A 585 10.72 -23.37 29.27
CA ARG A 585 10.82 -23.36 30.72
C ARG A 585 11.49 -22.07 31.21
N SER A 586 12.63 -21.71 30.63
CA SER A 586 13.37 -20.50 30.97
C SER A 586 12.56 -19.23 30.72
N ALA A 587 11.87 -19.13 29.57
CA ALA A 587 11.02 -17.99 29.25
C ALA A 587 9.82 -17.88 30.20
N THR A 588 9.17 -19.01 30.52
CA THR A 588 8.07 -19.10 31.49
C THR A 588 8.51 -18.63 32.87
N GLU A 589 9.69 -19.06 33.34
CA GLU A 589 10.22 -18.67 34.64
C GLU A 589 10.52 -17.17 34.72
N ARG A 590 11.08 -16.56 33.66
CA ARG A 590 11.25 -15.10 33.56
C ARG A 590 9.93 -14.36 33.69
N VAL A 591 8.88 -14.80 33.01
CA VAL A 591 7.53 -14.19 33.10
C VAL A 591 7.00 -14.33 34.56
N ARG A 592 7.12 -15.53 35.17
CA ARG A 592 6.63 -15.80 36.53
C ARG A 592 7.37 -15.01 37.62
N ARG A 593 8.66 -14.73 37.42
CA ARG A 593 9.43 -13.85 38.30
C ARG A 593 9.09 -12.38 38.15
N GLY A 594 8.54 -11.98 37.02
CA GLY A 594 8.31 -10.57 36.68
C GLY A 594 9.51 -9.90 36.00
N ASP A 595 10.44 -10.70 35.43
CA ASP A 595 11.71 -10.23 34.86
C ASP A 595 11.58 -9.87 33.36
N VAL A 596 10.38 -9.46 32.92
CA VAL A 596 10.12 -9.02 31.54
C VAL A 596 9.65 -7.57 31.57
N HIS A 597 10.31 -6.73 30.76
CA HIS A 597 9.95 -5.32 30.71
C HIS A 597 8.54 -5.14 30.13
N PRO A 598 7.68 -4.29 30.72
CA PRO A 598 6.30 -4.12 30.26
C PRO A 598 6.18 -3.72 28.78
N GLU A 599 7.12 -2.96 28.22
CA GLU A 599 7.13 -2.59 26.81
C GLU A 599 7.22 -3.80 25.87
N GLU A 600 7.94 -4.86 26.27
CA GLU A 600 8.05 -6.11 25.51
C GLU A 600 6.76 -6.94 25.55
N LEU A 601 5.83 -6.60 26.46
CA LEU A 601 4.55 -7.29 26.68
C LEU A 601 3.37 -6.59 26.01
N VAL A 602 3.58 -5.46 25.37
CA VAL A 602 2.53 -4.67 24.71
C VAL A 602 1.92 -5.44 23.53
N ILE A 603 0.62 -5.62 23.58
CA ILE A 603 -0.21 -6.16 22.50
C ILE A 603 -0.88 -4.99 21.80
N ARG A 604 -0.92 -5.00 20.46
CA ARG A 604 -1.60 -3.99 19.64
C ARG A 604 -2.73 -4.64 18.87
N ARG A 605 -3.96 -4.11 19.00
CA ARG A 605 -5.10 -4.61 18.22
C ARG A 605 -5.88 -3.47 17.59
N ARG A 606 -6.19 -3.64 16.31
CA ARG A 606 -6.93 -2.65 15.54
C ARG A 606 -8.38 -2.56 15.96
N LEU A 607 -8.93 -1.34 16.07
CA LEU A 607 -10.35 -1.08 16.23
C LEU A 607 -11.07 -1.35 14.89
N GLY A 608 -11.82 -2.45 14.82
CA GLY A 608 -12.62 -2.79 13.64
C GLY A 608 -13.93 -1.99 13.53
N LYS A 609 -14.34 -1.32 14.60
CA LYS A 609 -15.56 -0.49 14.70
C LYS A 609 -15.43 0.54 15.82
N ALA A 610 -16.31 1.54 15.83
CA ALA A 610 -16.34 2.55 16.88
C ALA A 610 -16.43 1.89 18.28
N VAL A 611 -15.77 2.46 19.28
CA VAL A 611 -15.66 1.88 20.64
C VAL A 611 -17.01 1.58 21.27
N GLY A 612 -18.00 2.48 21.06
CA GLY A 612 -19.39 2.28 21.53
C GLY A 612 -20.17 1.19 20.78
N ALA A 613 -19.72 0.78 19.59
CA ALA A 613 -20.40 -0.25 18.78
C ALA A 613 -19.93 -1.69 19.08
N TYR A 614 -19.02 -1.87 20.05
CA TYR A 614 -18.63 -3.19 20.50
C TYR A 614 -19.67 -3.76 21.48
N THR A 615 -20.28 -4.87 21.14
CA THR A 615 -21.19 -5.62 22.00
C THR A 615 -20.46 -6.56 22.97
N ALA A 616 -19.29 -7.07 22.56
CA ALA A 616 -18.45 -7.94 23.38
C ALA A 616 -17.40 -7.14 24.14
N SER A 617 -17.05 -7.61 25.34
CA SER A 617 -16.02 -7.05 26.20
C SER A 617 -14.63 -7.54 25.78
N VAL A 618 -14.14 -7.07 24.63
CA VAL A 618 -12.81 -7.42 24.11
C VAL A 618 -11.73 -6.48 24.68
N ALA A 619 -10.50 -6.99 24.80
CA ALA A 619 -9.37 -6.29 25.43
C ALA A 619 -9.10 -4.89 24.82
N GLN A 620 -9.08 -4.79 23.49
CA GLN A 620 -8.87 -3.51 22.80
C GLN A 620 -9.98 -2.48 23.06
N ARG A 621 -11.24 -2.92 23.30
CA ARG A 621 -12.32 -2.00 23.71
C ARG A 621 -12.06 -1.43 25.10
N SER A 622 -11.64 -2.27 26.05
CA SER A 622 -11.35 -1.84 27.43
C SER A 622 -10.19 -0.85 27.46
N ALA A 623 -9.11 -1.14 26.75
CA ALA A 623 -7.97 -0.22 26.63
C ALA A 623 -8.35 1.08 25.89
N ALA A 624 -9.15 0.99 24.83
CA ALA A 624 -9.64 2.17 24.11
C ALA A 624 -10.49 3.08 25.00
N LEU A 625 -11.37 2.53 25.83
CA LEU A 625 -12.13 3.30 26.82
C LEU A 625 -11.22 4.04 27.82
N GLN A 626 -10.14 3.39 28.29
CA GLN A 626 -9.16 4.04 29.18
C GLN A 626 -8.46 5.20 28.49
N LEU A 627 -8.04 5.01 27.24
CA LEU A 627 -7.39 6.06 26.44
C LEU A 627 -8.34 7.23 26.12
N LEU A 628 -9.61 6.95 25.81
CA LEU A 628 -10.63 7.98 25.63
C LEU A 628 -10.84 8.79 26.92
N HIS A 629 -10.92 8.15 28.09
CA HIS A 629 -11.03 8.84 29.37
C HIS A 629 -9.75 9.66 29.70
N ALA A 630 -8.59 9.22 29.22
CA ALA A 630 -7.34 9.97 29.31
C ALA A 630 -7.20 11.07 28.22
N GLY A 631 -8.28 11.36 27.49
CA GLY A 631 -8.29 12.43 26.52
C GLY A 631 -7.70 12.11 25.13
N LYS A 632 -7.44 10.83 24.82
CA LYS A 632 -6.93 10.44 23.50
C LYS A 632 -8.08 10.17 22.53
N GLY A 633 -8.11 10.88 21.42
CA GLY A 633 -9.04 10.59 20.32
C GLY A 633 -8.70 9.25 19.65
N LEU A 634 -9.68 8.35 19.52
CA LEU A 634 -9.55 7.06 18.85
C LEU A 634 -10.63 6.88 17.81
N GLU A 635 -10.23 6.38 16.65
CA GLU A 635 -11.10 6.09 15.52
C GLU A 635 -11.04 4.62 15.08
N VAL A 636 -12.02 4.24 14.24
CA VAL A 636 -12.02 2.93 13.58
C VAL A 636 -10.77 2.81 12.71
N GLY A 637 -10.03 1.73 12.87
CA GLY A 637 -8.76 1.50 12.19
C GLY A 637 -7.53 1.79 13.03
N ASP A 638 -7.67 2.43 14.18
CA ASP A 638 -6.53 2.68 15.09
C ASP A 638 -6.07 1.39 15.77
N ASP A 639 -4.77 1.28 15.95
CA ASP A 639 -4.17 0.22 16.76
C ASP A 639 -4.14 0.65 18.22
N VAL A 640 -4.85 -0.09 19.06
CA VAL A 640 -4.94 0.15 20.50
C VAL A 640 -3.91 -0.71 21.23
N PRO A 641 -2.89 -0.12 21.86
CA PRO A 641 -1.92 -0.84 22.65
C PRO A 641 -2.48 -1.17 24.05
N PHE A 642 -2.18 -2.36 24.56
CA PHE A 642 -2.53 -2.75 25.93
C PHE A 642 -1.61 -3.84 26.47
N ILE A 643 -1.59 -3.95 27.79
CA ILE A 643 -0.91 -4.99 28.58
C ILE A 643 -1.99 -5.71 29.39
N TYR A 644 -1.95 -7.04 29.44
CA TYR A 644 -2.82 -7.80 30.36
C TYR A 644 -2.35 -7.59 31.81
N THR A 645 -3.31 -7.28 32.69
CA THR A 645 -3.09 -7.06 34.13
C THR A 645 -3.80 -8.09 34.99
N ASP A 646 -4.98 -8.55 34.58
CA ASP A 646 -5.78 -9.57 35.28
C ASP A 646 -6.83 -10.10 34.30
N HIS A 647 -6.47 -11.08 33.45
CA HIS A 647 -7.35 -11.58 32.38
C HIS A 647 -8.63 -12.23 32.91
N GLY A 648 -8.60 -12.73 34.15
CA GLY A 648 -9.73 -13.38 34.82
C GLY A 648 -10.68 -12.41 35.53
N ASN A 649 -10.37 -11.12 35.60
CA ASN A 649 -11.16 -10.15 36.33
C ASN A 649 -12.62 -10.08 35.82
N PRO A 650 -13.63 -10.15 36.71
CA PRO A 650 -15.03 -10.00 36.31
C PRO A 650 -15.31 -8.64 35.64
N ASN A 651 -14.63 -7.57 36.06
CA ASN A 651 -14.72 -6.28 35.38
C ASN A 651 -13.77 -6.23 34.15
N PRO A 652 -14.30 -6.16 32.93
CA PRO A 652 -13.47 -6.13 31.73
C PRO A 652 -12.49 -4.97 31.66
N LEU A 653 -12.78 -3.83 32.28
CA LEU A 653 -11.91 -2.67 32.34
C LEU A 653 -10.64 -2.88 33.16
N CYS A 654 -10.64 -3.86 34.08
CA CYS A 654 -9.50 -4.22 34.89
C CYS A 654 -8.62 -5.32 34.26
N ARG A 655 -9.07 -5.97 33.20
CA ARG A 655 -8.32 -7.08 32.55
C ARG A 655 -7.07 -6.63 31.83
N VAL A 656 -7.08 -5.40 31.34
CA VAL A 656 -5.98 -4.81 30.59
C VAL A 656 -5.74 -3.36 31.01
N ARG A 657 -4.53 -2.86 30.74
CA ARG A 657 -4.18 -1.45 30.86
C ARG A 657 -3.51 -0.94 29.60
N ALA A 658 -3.85 0.28 29.19
CA ALA A 658 -3.07 1.00 28.18
C ALA A 658 -1.65 1.25 28.73
N PRO A 659 -0.58 1.09 27.92
CA PRO A 659 0.80 1.19 28.41
C PRO A 659 1.09 2.50 29.14
N GLU A 660 0.51 3.59 28.70
CA GLU A 660 0.70 4.92 29.30
C GLU A 660 0.04 5.07 30.69
N LEU A 661 -0.94 4.23 30.98
CA LEU A 661 -1.66 4.18 32.25
C LEU A 661 -1.25 2.94 33.09
N PHE A 662 -0.23 2.22 32.60
CA PHE A 662 0.21 1.01 33.25
C PHE A 662 1.08 1.35 34.47
N SER A 663 0.65 0.85 35.62
CA SER A 663 1.40 0.88 36.88
C SER A 663 1.16 -0.44 37.60
N GLY A 664 2.21 -1.05 38.10
CA GLY A 664 2.11 -2.30 38.87
C GLY A 664 2.61 -3.53 38.10
N SER A 665 1.92 -4.67 38.27
CA SER A 665 2.32 -5.95 37.73
C SER A 665 1.45 -6.35 36.53
N TYR A 666 2.04 -7.07 35.57
CA TYR A 666 1.32 -7.70 34.46
C TYR A 666 0.79 -9.09 34.87
N ASP A 667 -0.18 -9.57 34.12
CA ASP A 667 -0.81 -10.89 34.28
C ASP A 667 0.15 -12.00 33.83
N ARG A 668 0.87 -12.59 34.77
CA ARG A 668 1.91 -13.60 34.49
C ARG A 668 1.36 -14.84 33.82
N GLU A 669 0.22 -15.34 34.26
CA GLU A 669 -0.38 -16.58 33.74
C GLU A 669 -0.88 -16.38 32.28
N MET A 670 -1.41 -15.20 31.95
CA MET A 670 -1.80 -14.91 30.59
C MET A 670 -0.60 -14.89 29.63
N TYR A 671 0.53 -14.30 30.04
CA TYR A 671 1.73 -14.28 29.20
C TYR A 671 2.43 -15.65 29.13
N VAL A 672 2.38 -16.47 30.19
CA VAL A 672 2.80 -17.88 30.13
C VAL A 672 1.98 -18.65 29.10
N ARG A 673 0.65 -18.48 29.12
CA ARG A 673 -0.22 -19.10 28.11
C ARG A 673 0.13 -18.70 26.69
N LEU A 674 0.44 -17.43 26.43
CA LEU A 674 0.88 -16.97 25.11
C LEU A 674 2.20 -17.62 24.64
N LEU A 675 3.15 -17.84 25.57
CA LEU A 675 4.38 -18.57 25.29
C LEU A 675 4.10 -20.04 24.93
N GLU A 676 3.25 -20.71 25.72
CA GLU A 676 2.84 -22.10 25.51
C GLU A 676 2.10 -22.26 24.16
N GLU A 677 1.20 -21.33 23.83
CA GLU A 677 0.53 -21.32 22.53
C GLU A 677 1.51 -21.15 21.36
N ALA A 678 2.49 -20.26 21.49
CA ALA A 678 3.53 -20.05 20.48
C ALA A 678 4.43 -21.27 20.32
N ALA A 679 4.78 -21.95 21.40
CA ALA A 679 5.54 -23.21 21.39
C ALA A 679 4.71 -24.36 20.77
N SER A 680 3.45 -24.52 21.20
CA SER A 680 2.51 -25.50 20.66
C SER A 680 2.33 -25.36 19.15
N THR A 681 2.35 -24.13 18.63
CA THR A 681 2.32 -23.88 17.16
C THR A 681 3.52 -24.53 16.48
N VAL A 682 4.72 -24.42 17.04
CA VAL A 682 5.94 -25.03 16.49
C VAL A 682 5.85 -26.57 16.55
N TRP A 683 5.47 -27.12 17.71
CA TRP A 683 5.35 -28.58 17.89
C TRP A 683 4.35 -29.21 16.92
N ARG A 684 3.18 -28.63 16.79
CA ARG A 684 2.13 -29.09 15.85
C ARG A 684 2.58 -29.04 14.40
N GLY A 685 3.31 -28.00 14.01
CA GLY A 685 3.86 -27.89 12.64
C GLY A 685 4.83 -29.01 12.31
N MET A 686 5.64 -29.43 13.26
CA MET A 686 6.61 -30.53 13.09
C MET A 686 6.03 -31.93 13.32
N GLY A 687 4.80 -32.04 13.83
CA GLY A 687 4.23 -33.31 14.29
C GLY A 687 4.94 -33.87 15.55
N ALA A 688 5.60 -32.99 16.31
CA ALA A 688 6.27 -33.37 17.55
C ALA A 688 5.31 -33.31 18.73
N HIS A 689 5.41 -34.30 19.60
CA HIS A 689 4.65 -34.37 20.88
C HIS A 689 5.66 -34.45 22.03
N PRO A 690 6.04 -33.33 22.67
CA PRO A 690 6.95 -33.38 23.83
C PRO A 690 6.38 -34.26 24.94
N ALA A 691 7.21 -35.16 25.49
CA ALA A 691 6.82 -36.02 26.60
C ALA A 691 6.42 -35.17 27.81
N GLY A 692 5.17 -35.18 28.20
CA GLY A 692 4.54 -34.37 29.24
C GLY A 692 3.24 -33.69 28.82
N ASP A 693 2.96 -33.60 27.54
CA ASP A 693 1.79 -32.89 26.99
C ASP A 693 0.67 -33.82 26.51
N ALA A 694 0.67 -35.09 26.95
CA ALA A 694 -0.41 -36.04 26.65
C ALA A 694 -1.78 -35.65 27.27
N SER A 695 -1.84 -34.50 28.00
CA SER A 695 -3.04 -34.02 28.66
C SER A 695 -3.63 -32.73 28.07
N SER A 696 -3.01 -32.10 27.08
CA SER A 696 -3.40 -30.76 26.60
C SER A 696 -3.99 -30.72 25.18
N THR A 697 -4.37 -31.85 24.57
CA THR A 697 -5.35 -31.76 23.48
C THR A 697 -6.68 -31.45 24.12
N PRO A 698 -7.27 -30.25 23.91
CA PRO A 698 -8.64 -30.00 24.35
C PRO A 698 -9.54 -30.85 23.48
N THR A 699 -9.86 -32.05 23.93
CA THR A 699 -10.96 -32.83 23.35
C THR A 699 -12.24 -32.04 23.54
N LEU A 700 -13.13 -32.06 22.54
CA LEU A 700 -14.44 -31.45 22.57
C LEU A 700 -15.18 -31.81 23.88
N GLU A 701 -14.97 -33.03 24.40
CA GLU A 701 -15.51 -33.54 25.67
C GLU A 701 -15.10 -32.73 26.91
N ARG A 702 -13.89 -32.16 26.94
CA ARG A 702 -13.43 -31.32 28.05
C ARG A 702 -14.00 -29.90 27.99
N TRP A 703 -14.45 -29.48 26.81
CA TRP A 703 -15.12 -28.19 26.60
C TRP A 703 -16.62 -28.25 26.93
N ILE A 704 -17.27 -29.37 26.60
CA ILE A 704 -18.71 -29.63 26.89
C ILE A 704 -18.94 -29.93 28.37
N GLY A 705 -17.94 -30.42 29.12
CA GLY A 705 -18.05 -30.76 30.56
C GLY A 705 -17.92 -29.59 31.53
N ARG A 706 -17.87 -28.32 31.05
CA ARG A 706 -17.82 -27.09 31.85
C ARG A 706 -18.86 -26.05 31.42
N ALA A 707 -20.02 -26.47 31.01
CA ALA A 707 -21.18 -25.60 30.86
C ALA A 707 -22.02 -25.61 32.16
#